data_434a6f99c05db919b102296484d84a4a
#
_entry.id   434a6f99c05db919b102296484d84a4a
#
_cell.length_a   1.000
_cell.length_b   1.000
_cell.length_c   1.000
_cell.angle_alpha   90.00
_cell.angle_beta   90.00
_cell.angle_gamma   90.00
#
_symmetry.space_group_name_H-M   'P 1'
#
loop_
_entity.id
_entity.type
_entity.pdbx_description
1 polymer ?
#
loop_
_entity_poly.entity_id
_entity_poly.type
_entity_poly.pdbx_seq_one_letter_code
_entity_poly.pdbx_strand_id
1 'polypeptide(L)'
;MALHPDFPRSPYEILNPDQRWFPAAEELRETAREKLLPPLVEHIREEVAQWRGSGYQGASATSRALLEWWFGTDHLIEQTDGTQSQFRYYFAQREAVESVIWLYDVRRARDKFDLMRFDASGAVSASMFDEAWPRFVVKMATGAGKTKVLSLLMAWSYFHKVYEHDSPLSRNFLLIAPNIIVLERLRTDFDGLKIFFNDPVLPENGYAGQNWRDDFQLALHIQDDVRVVRPVGNIFLTNIHRVYLADVREPSLEDDDLRDYFLSPFGDRPVGKTTDSQTDLGEIVREIDELAVFNDEAHHIHDSRLAWFQSIQDIHHRLLQKDLKLALQVDVTATPRHQNGAIFVQTVSDYPLVEAIAQNVVKHPVLPDAPSRTKLTEHKSALITERYADYLHLGVEEWRKSYAEHEKFGKKAVLFVMVDDTRNCDEVGEYLTRIAPELQDAVLVIHTKKNGEISEAASGKDEDELERLRTQSNEIDTWKSPYKAIVSVLMLKEGWDVRNVTVIVGLRAYAAKSNILPEQTLGRGLRRMYFGSDQRETVSVMGTPAFMDFVESIQSEGVTFDRVPMGGAGSRERQDSVVVEVENSSPDKNIDELDIAVPRLTRRYNREFKDLSELEPEHFGNTKLPVKPFSSEETREIVFKKMLDSEVDHTLILDGVGPGDYRSVVAFFTRQILKDLHLVGGYDQLYPKVKTFMREHLFTSSVDLEDPVILRNLSEPEVAKTLFEHFRAAINALTIYEGGCSRIDGHIRLRDTRPFRTEPRRFLPAKKSVFNRIVGEAHADTLELAFAAFLEAAPDVQAYGKNYLAVGFKIEFVRANGELSTYTPDFLVRTTAGDIWIVETKGREELDVPQKMTRLRQWCEDATEAANTDGGPTYHFVYVNQEGFEKFKPTTFAGLVSVFREYQEGADGAH
;
A
#
# COMPACT_ATOMS: atom_id res chain seq x y z
N MET A 1 -23.70 -2.04 -10.64
CA MET A 1 -23.66 -3.37 -9.97
C MET A 1 -23.41 -3.14 -8.49
N ALA A 2 -24.19 -3.71 -7.58
CA ALA A 2 -23.92 -3.57 -6.16
C ALA A 2 -22.73 -4.44 -5.77
N LEU A 3 -21.95 -4.03 -4.76
CA LEU A 3 -20.91 -4.88 -4.19
C LEU A 3 -21.51 -6.16 -3.62
N HIS A 4 -20.71 -7.24 -3.64
CA HIS A 4 -21.11 -8.53 -3.06
C HIS A 4 -21.50 -8.36 -1.57
N PRO A 5 -22.53 -9.05 -1.05
CA PRO A 5 -22.94 -8.94 0.37
C PRO A 5 -21.80 -9.21 1.36
N ASP A 6 -20.90 -10.11 1.02
CA ASP A 6 -19.75 -10.50 1.82
C ASP A 6 -18.49 -9.66 1.51
N PHE A 7 -18.65 -8.51 0.89
CA PHE A 7 -17.53 -7.62 0.58
C PHE A 7 -16.84 -7.17 1.87
N PRO A 8 -15.52 -7.32 1.97
CA PRO A 8 -14.75 -6.94 3.14
C PRO A 8 -14.89 -5.45 3.49
N ARG A 9 -15.03 -5.14 4.77
CA ARG A 9 -15.28 -3.77 5.25
C ARG A 9 -14.08 -3.12 5.94
N SER A 10 -13.00 -3.88 6.10
CA SER A 10 -11.74 -3.34 6.62
C SER A 10 -10.83 -2.88 5.47
N PRO A 11 -10.15 -1.74 5.59
CA PRO A 11 -9.23 -1.24 4.57
C PRO A 11 -8.00 -2.14 4.35
N TYR A 12 -7.75 -3.06 5.26
CA TYR A 12 -6.60 -3.97 5.27
C TYR A 12 -6.89 -5.33 4.68
N GLU A 13 -8.17 -5.70 4.54
CA GLU A 13 -8.56 -6.99 4.02
C GLU A 13 -8.34 -7.10 2.51
N ILE A 14 -7.78 -8.22 2.10
CA ILE A 14 -7.52 -8.52 0.69
C ILE A 14 -8.87 -8.76 0.01
N LEU A 15 -9.13 -8.00 -1.04
CA LEU A 15 -10.32 -8.15 -1.85
C LEU A 15 -10.14 -9.27 -2.87
N ASN A 16 -11.12 -10.16 -2.93
CA ASN A 16 -11.21 -11.16 -3.99
C ASN A 16 -11.60 -10.49 -5.32
N PRO A 17 -10.91 -10.74 -6.44
CA PRO A 17 -11.27 -10.21 -7.76
C PRO A 17 -12.76 -10.37 -8.11
N ASP A 18 -13.37 -11.52 -7.82
CA ASP A 18 -14.77 -11.81 -8.11
C ASP A 18 -15.78 -10.97 -7.32
N GLN A 19 -15.35 -10.37 -6.21
CA GLN A 19 -16.19 -9.53 -5.33
C GLN A 19 -16.08 -8.05 -5.63
N ARG A 20 -15.13 -7.66 -6.51
CA ARG A 20 -14.83 -6.26 -6.82
C ARG A 20 -15.98 -5.61 -7.58
N TRP A 21 -16.18 -4.33 -7.28
CA TRP A 21 -17.07 -3.53 -8.11
C TRP A 21 -16.43 -3.31 -9.48
N PHE A 22 -17.19 -3.59 -10.51
CA PHE A 22 -16.81 -3.30 -11.89
C PHE A 22 -18.05 -2.81 -12.63
N PRO A 23 -17.98 -1.72 -13.40
CA PRO A 23 -19.13 -1.23 -14.15
C PRO A 23 -19.58 -2.30 -15.13
N ALA A 24 -20.89 -2.58 -15.15
CA ALA A 24 -21.48 -3.60 -16.02
C ALA A 24 -21.12 -3.30 -17.48
N ALA A 25 -20.33 -4.18 -18.09
CA ALA A 25 -19.78 -3.99 -19.42
C ALA A 25 -20.88 -3.88 -20.52
N GLU A 26 -22.04 -4.50 -20.31
CA GLU A 26 -23.12 -4.52 -21.31
C GLU A 26 -23.79 -3.16 -21.51
N GLU A 27 -24.15 -2.46 -20.44
CA GLU A 27 -24.80 -1.15 -20.54
C GLU A 27 -23.89 -0.04 -21.09
N LEU A 28 -22.58 -0.22 -20.92
CA LEU A 28 -21.56 0.72 -21.40
C LEU A 28 -21.06 0.37 -22.81
N ARG A 29 -21.19 -0.88 -23.25
CA ARG A 29 -20.88 -1.31 -24.63
C ARG A 29 -21.85 -0.75 -25.64
N GLU A 30 -23.12 -0.56 -25.27
CA GLU A 30 -24.13 -0.04 -26.17
C GLU A 30 -24.10 1.48 -26.36
N THR A 31 -23.58 2.21 -25.39
CA THR A 31 -23.63 3.68 -25.41
C THR A 31 -22.37 4.36 -25.88
N ALA A 32 -21.26 3.64 -26.08
CA ALA A 32 -20.07 4.43 -26.20
C ALA A 32 -18.83 3.79 -26.83
N ARG A 33 -18.56 4.20 -27.98
CA ARG A 33 -17.18 4.48 -28.45
C ARG A 33 -16.46 5.53 -27.58
N GLU A 34 -17.14 6.18 -26.65
CA GLU A 34 -16.69 7.36 -25.88
C GLU A 34 -16.36 7.08 -24.42
N LYS A 35 -16.77 5.94 -23.84
CA LYS A 35 -16.53 5.62 -22.42
C LYS A 35 -15.90 4.26 -22.30
N LEU A 36 -14.59 4.20 -22.43
CA LEU A 36 -13.85 2.99 -22.14
C LEU A 36 -13.90 2.69 -20.65
N LEU A 37 -14.27 1.45 -20.32
CA LEU A 37 -13.94 0.85 -19.04
C LEU A 37 -12.44 0.65 -18.94
N PRO A 38 -11.84 0.52 -17.73
CA PRO A 38 -10.45 0.14 -17.62
C PRO A 38 -10.25 -1.29 -18.17
N PRO A 39 -9.89 -1.46 -19.44
CA PRO A 39 -10.00 -2.75 -20.12
C PRO A 39 -8.94 -3.76 -19.67
N LEU A 40 -7.84 -3.26 -19.07
CA LEU A 40 -6.71 -4.08 -18.61
C LEU A 40 -6.90 -4.56 -17.18
N VAL A 41 -7.70 -3.84 -16.38
CA VAL A 41 -7.74 -4.00 -14.92
C VAL A 41 -8.28 -5.37 -14.50
N GLU A 42 -9.30 -5.88 -15.16
CA GLU A 42 -9.93 -7.15 -14.79
C GLU A 42 -8.90 -8.29 -14.83
N HIS A 43 -8.22 -8.44 -15.95
CA HIS A 43 -7.23 -9.49 -16.14
C HIS A 43 -5.99 -9.29 -15.22
N ILE A 44 -5.46 -8.06 -15.16
CA ILE A 44 -4.33 -7.75 -14.28
C ILE A 44 -4.66 -8.07 -12.81
N ARG A 45 -5.84 -7.73 -12.36
CA ARG A 45 -6.31 -7.96 -10.98
C ARG A 45 -6.35 -9.44 -10.61
N GLU A 46 -6.84 -10.28 -11.51
CA GLU A 46 -6.87 -11.74 -11.34
C GLU A 46 -5.46 -12.33 -11.26
N GLU A 47 -4.60 -11.97 -12.20
CA GLU A 47 -3.22 -12.43 -12.28
C GLU A 47 -2.40 -11.98 -11.05
N VAL A 48 -2.57 -10.72 -10.62
CA VAL A 48 -1.90 -10.18 -9.42
C VAL A 48 -2.40 -10.87 -8.17
N ALA A 49 -3.68 -11.22 -8.06
CA ALA A 49 -4.21 -11.97 -6.93
C ALA A 49 -3.61 -13.39 -6.86
N GLN A 50 -3.47 -14.07 -7.99
CA GLN A 50 -2.81 -15.38 -8.09
C GLN A 50 -1.31 -15.26 -7.75
N TRP A 51 -0.63 -14.24 -8.29
CA TRP A 51 0.78 -13.99 -8.02
C TRP A 51 1.06 -13.70 -6.54
N ARG A 52 0.21 -12.91 -5.89
CA ARG A 52 0.25 -12.70 -4.44
C ARG A 52 0.09 -14.02 -3.69
N GLY A 53 -0.88 -14.85 -4.08
CA GLY A 53 -1.11 -16.18 -3.50
C GLY A 53 0.06 -17.16 -3.68
N SER A 54 0.89 -16.96 -4.71
CA SER A 54 2.11 -17.75 -4.95
C SER A 54 3.33 -17.28 -4.14
N GLY A 55 3.18 -16.24 -3.28
CA GLY A 55 4.32 -15.65 -2.57
C GLY A 55 5.24 -14.85 -3.50
N TYR A 56 4.68 -14.12 -4.45
CA TYR A 56 5.37 -13.25 -5.41
C TYR A 56 6.38 -14.00 -6.29
N GLN A 57 6.05 -15.20 -6.70
CA GLN A 57 6.93 -16.05 -7.49
C GLN A 57 7.34 -15.33 -8.80
N GLY A 58 8.65 -15.33 -9.10
CA GLY A 58 9.20 -14.72 -10.30
C GLY A 58 9.56 -13.24 -10.18
N ALA A 59 9.22 -12.58 -9.08
CA ALA A 59 9.76 -11.27 -8.79
C ALA A 59 11.27 -11.34 -8.50
N SER A 60 11.98 -10.26 -8.78
CA SER A 60 13.37 -10.08 -8.35
C SER A 60 13.50 -10.23 -6.83
N ALA A 61 14.71 -10.51 -6.34
CA ALA A 61 14.96 -10.62 -4.91
C ALA A 61 14.60 -9.33 -4.17
N THR A 62 14.94 -8.20 -4.74
CA THR A 62 14.63 -6.88 -4.21
C THR A 62 13.13 -6.62 -4.16
N SER A 63 12.41 -6.89 -5.26
CA SER A 63 10.95 -6.71 -5.30
C SER A 63 10.24 -7.57 -4.26
N ARG A 64 10.64 -8.83 -4.13
CA ARG A 64 10.05 -9.76 -3.15
C ARG A 64 10.32 -9.29 -1.72
N ALA A 65 11.55 -8.95 -1.40
CA ALA A 65 11.91 -8.46 -0.06
C ALA A 65 11.11 -7.21 0.33
N LEU A 66 10.94 -6.26 -0.59
CA LEU A 66 10.15 -5.06 -0.33
C LEU A 66 8.66 -5.36 -0.16
N LEU A 67 8.06 -6.20 -1.03
CA LEU A 67 6.65 -6.59 -0.94
C LEU A 67 6.36 -7.34 0.37
N GLU A 68 7.26 -8.23 0.80
CA GLU A 68 7.15 -8.92 2.07
C GLU A 68 7.31 -7.98 3.26
N TRP A 69 8.25 -7.05 3.20
CA TRP A 69 8.40 -6.02 4.21
C TRP A 69 7.12 -5.18 4.34
N TRP A 70 6.62 -4.63 3.25
CA TRP A 70 5.47 -3.72 3.29
C TRP A 70 4.17 -4.40 3.68
N PHE A 71 3.92 -5.62 3.19
CA PHE A 71 2.60 -6.25 3.25
C PHE A 71 2.54 -7.57 4.02
N GLY A 72 3.68 -8.14 4.32
CA GLY A 72 3.81 -9.38 5.07
C GLY A 72 4.37 -9.23 6.48
N THR A 73 4.88 -8.03 6.82
CA THR A 73 5.47 -7.73 8.12
C THR A 73 4.60 -6.73 8.89
N ASP A 74 4.41 -6.96 10.17
CA ASP A 74 3.73 -6.01 11.04
C ASP A 74 4.66 -4.85 11.43
N HIS A 75 4.12 -3.65 11.38
CA HIS A 75 4.85 -2.42 11.69
C HIS A 75 4.25 -1.64 12.84
N LEU A 76 5.11 -0.94 13.57
CA LEU A 76 4.74 0.04 14.57
C LEU A 76 5.25 1.42 14.16
N ILE A 77 4.42 2.43 14.33
CA ILE A 77 4.81 3.83 14.18
C ILE A 77 4.58 4.59 15.48
N GLU A 78 5.47 5.52 15.77
CA GLU A 78 5.34 6.40 16.93
C GLU A 78 4.39 7.56 16.61
N GLN A 79 3.39 7.76 17.45
CA GLN A 79 2.46 8.88 17.36
C GLN A 79 3.05 10.13 18.00
N THR A 80 2.46 11.30 17.72
CA THR A 80 2.91 12.59 18.26
C THR A 80 2.82 12.69 19.77
N ASP A 81 2.02 11.84 20.43
CA ASP A 81 1.89 11.76 21.88
C ASP A 81 2.85 10.75 22.53
N GLY A 82 3.78 10.17 21.75
CA GLY A 82 4.75 9.17 22.21
C GLY A 82 4.17 7.75 22.34
N THR A 83 2.89 7.54 22.01
CA THR A 83 2.31 6.20 21.95
C THR A 83 2.68 5.52 20.64
N GLN A 84 2.76 4.19 20.64
CA GLN A 84 2.93 3.41 19.41
C GLN A 84 1.58 2.97 18.88
N SER A 85 1.45 2.95 17.56
CA SER A 85 0.28 2.37 16.89
C SER A 85 0.71 1.39 15.82
N GLN A 86 -0.08 0.33 15.65
CA GLN A 86 0.12 -0.59 14.54
C GLN A 86 -0.12 0.15 13.22
N PHE A 87 0.79 -0.03 12.28
CA PHE A 87 0.68 0.52 10.93
C PHE A 87 0.53 -0.62 9.93
N ARG A 88 -0.43 -0.46 9.03
CA ARG A 88 -0.62 -1.33 7.86
C ARG A 88 -0.95 -0.48 6.64
N TYR A 89 -0.48 -0.90 5.50
CA TYR A 89 -0.91 -0.32 4.23
C TYR A 89 -2.31 -0.82 3.88
N TYR A 90 -3.14 0.07 3.33
CA TYR A 90 -4.46 -0.31 2.83
C TYR A 90 -4.34 -1.28 1.66
N PHE A 91 -5.33 -2.14 1.48
CA PHE A 91 -5.37 -3.04 0.34
C PHE A 91 -5.26 -2.29 -1.00
N ALA A 92 -5.91 -1.12 -1.13
CA ALA A 92 -5.81 -0.27 -2.31
C ALA A 92 -4.35 0.11 -2.65
N GLN A 93 -3.55 0.45 -1.64
CA GLN A 93 -2.13 0.78 -1.80
C GLN A 93 -1.32 -0.44 -2.18
N ARG A 94 -1.60 -1.56 -1.53
CA ARG A 94 -0.97 -2.85 -1.81
C ARG A 94 -1.23 -3.28 -3.25
N GLU A 95 -2.48 -3.36 -3.69
CA GLU A 95 -2.83 -3.78 -5.04
C GLU A 95 -2.23 -2.86 -6.12
N ALA A 96 -2.24 -1.55 -5.88
CA ALA A 96 -1.64 -0.59 -6.79
C ALA A 96 -0.13 -0.84 -6.97
N VAL A 97 0.61 -1.02 -5.88
CA VAL A 97 2.05 -1.30 -5.89
C VAL A 97 2.32 -2.67 -6.51
N GLU A 98 1.58 -3.70 -6.12
CA GLU A 98 1.70 -5.05 -6.65
C GLU A 98 1.46 -5.07 -8.17
N SER A 99 0.45 -4.37 -8.67
CA SER A 99 0.13 -4.33 -10.11
C SER A 99 1.27 -3.71 -10.92
N VAL A 100 1.83 -2.60 -10.45
CA VAL A 100 2.96 -1.94 -11.13
C VAL A 100 4.21 -2.82 -11.11
N ILE A 101 4.56 -3.39 -9.95
CA ILE A 101 5.74 -4.25 -9.81
C ILE A 101 5.57 -5.53 -10.64
N TRP A 102 4.41 -6.16 -10.59
CA TRP A 102 4.13 -7.37 -11.35
C TRP A 102 4.24 -7.14 -12.86
N LEU A 103 3.63 -6.07 -13.37
CA LEU A 103 3.74 -5.72 -14.79
C LEU A 103 5.18 -5.44 -15.21
N TYR A 104 5.89 -4.65 -14.41
CA TYR A 104 7.22 -4.21 -14.78
C TYR A 104 8.29 -5.27 -14.54
N ASP A 105 8.35 -5.88 -13.36
CA ASP A 105 9.41 -6.80 -12.96
C ASP A 105 9.14 -8.24 -13.45
N VAL A 106 7.90 -8.73 -13.29
CA VAL A 106 7.55 -10.12 -13.60
C VAL A 106 7.12 -10.29 -15.05
N ARG A 107 6.17 -9.46 -15.52
CA ARG A 107 5.65 -9.55 -16.91
C ARG A 107 6.47 -8.79 -17.92
N ARG A 108 7.41 -7.96 -17.44
CA ARG A 108 8.33 -7.16 -18.27
C ARG A 108 7.63 -6.28 -19.30
N ALA A 109 6.47 -5.75 -18.94
CA ALA A 109 5.73 -4.83 -19.79
C ALA A 109 6.52 -3.51 -19.93
N ARG A 110 6.97 -3.23 -21.14
CA ARG A 110 7.85 -2.10 -21.47
C ARG A 110 7.24 -1.14 -22.48
N ASP A 111 6.17 -1.55 -23.11
CA ASP A 111 5.47 -0.74 -24.09
C ASP A 111 3.98 -1.07 -24.17
N LYS A 112 3.29 -0.37 -25.05
CA LYS A 112 1.84 -0.54 -25.29
C LYS A 112 1.45 -1.94 -25.76
N PHE A 113 2.29 -2.62 -26.53
CA PHE A 113 1.98 -3.95 -27.04
C PHE A 113 2.01 -4.99 -25.93
N ASP A 114 2.87 -4.79 -24.95
CA ASP A 114 2.90 -5.62 -23.75
C ASP A 114 1.64 -5.42 -22.91
N LEU A 115 1.17 -4.19 -22.75
CA LEU A 115 -0.07 -3.88 -22.02
C LEU A 115 -1.32 -4.42 -22.73
N MET A 116 -1.37 -4.35 -24.06
CA MET A 116 -2.51 -4.86 -24.83
C MET A 116 -2.76 -6.36 -24.63
N ARG A 117 -1.78 -7.14 -24.17
CA ARG A 117 -1.96 -8.57 -23.85
C ARG A 117 -2.95 -8.80 -22.70
N PHE A 118 -3.17 -7.79 -21.86
CA PHE A 118 -4.07 -7.85 -20.72
C PHE A 118 -5.47 -7.32 -21.04
N ASP A 119 -5.74 -6.93 -22.28
CA ASP A 119 -7.07 -6.48 -22.70
C ASP A 119 -8.06 -7.66 -22.77
N ALA A 120 -8.93 -7.76 -21.76
CA ALA A 120 -10.01 -8.73 -21.73
C ALA A 120 -11.17 -8.38 -22.67
N SER A 121 -11.27 -7.12 -23.10
CA SER A 121 -12.40 -6.62 -23.90
C SER A 121 -12.20 -6.78 -25.40
N GLY A 122 -10.94 -6.88 -25.86
CA GLY A 122 -10.58 -6.85 -27.28
C GLY A 122 -10.81 -5.48 -27.96
N ALA A 123 -11.10 -4.44 -27.17
CA ALA A 123 -11.40 -3.09 -27.68
C ALA A 123 -10.16 -2.17 -27.75
N VAL A 124 -9.05 -2.56 -27.11
CA VAL A 124 -7.84 -1.74 -27.05
C VAL A 124 -7.01 -1.89 -28.32
N SER A 125 -6.65 -0.76 -28.90
CA SER A 125 -5.77 -0.70 -30.06
C SER A 125 -4.52 0.13 -29.77
N ALA A 126 -3.44 -0.14 -30.50
CA ALA A 126 -2.16 0.57 -30.35
C ALA A 126 -2.26 2.08 -30.59
N SER A 127 -3.28 2.54 -31.34
CA SER A 127 -3.54 3.96 -31.59
C SER A 127 -4.14 4.70 -30.39
N MET A 128 -4.56 4.00 -29.36
CA MET A 128 -5.06 4.60 -28.11
C MET A 128 -3.94 4.97 -27.12
N PHE A 129 -2.70 4.61 -27.44
CA PHE A 129 -1.51 4.93 -26.65
C PHE A 129 -0.67 5.97 -27.38
N ASP A 130 -0.47 7.09 -26.74
CA ASP A 130 0.31 8.20 -27.31
C ASP A 130 1.82 8.06 -27.02
N GLU A 131 2.19 7.31 -25.98
CA GLU A 131 3.56 7.13 -25.51
C GLU A 131 4.28 5.92 -26.14
N ALA A 132 5.62 5.98 -26.10
CA ALA A 132 6.53 4.91 -26.51
C ALA A 132 7.43 4.40 -25.38
N TRP A 133 7.05 4.65 -24.12
CA TRP A 133 7.74 4.22 -22.91
C TRP A 133 6.77 3.51 -21.96
N PRO A 134 7.27 2.78 -20.93
CA PRO A 134 6.40 2.17 -19.93
C PRO A 134 5.62 3.24 -19.17
N ARG A 135 4.30 3.27 -19.33
CA ARG A 135 3.39 4.17 -18.64
C ARG A 135 2.26 3.38 -18.00
N PHE A 136 2.12 3.50 -16.69
CA PHE A 136 1.09 2.82 -15.92
C PHE A 136 0.25 3.84 -15.15
N VAL A 137 -1.04 3.74 -15.31
CA VAL A 137 -2.00 4.61 -14.62
C VAL A 137 -2.64 3.84 -13.47
N VAL A 138 -2.56 4.41 -12.27
CA VAL A 138 -3.15 3.87 -11.05
C VAL A 138 -4.32 4.75 -10.65
N LYS A 139 -5.54 4.22 -10.75
CA LYS A 139 -6.74 4.89 -10.28
C LYS A 139 -6.98 4.54 -8.82
N MET A 140 -7.03 5.55 -7.97
CA MET A 140 -7.35 5.41 -6.56
C MET A 140 -8.29 6.52 -6.11
N ALA A 141 -9.35 6.17 -5.40
CA ALA A 141 -10.26 7.12 -4.80
C ALA A 141 -9.53 8.19 -3.98
N THR A 142 -10.07 9.40 -3.96
CA THR A 142 -9.53 10.49 -3.14
C THR A 142 -9.51 10.07 -1.67
N GLY A 143 -8.39 10.27 -0.98
CA GLY A 143 -8.22 9.84 0.42
C GLY A 143 -7.68 8.42 0.61
N ALA A 144 -7.51 7.61 -0.45
CA ALA A 144 -6.95 6.26 -0.36
C ALA A 144 -5.42 6.20 -0.22
N GLY A 145 -4.74 7.36 -0.15
CA GLY A 145 -3.29 7.42 0.11
C GLY A 145 -2.41 7.30 -1.12
N LYS A 146 -2.76 7.96 -2.22
CA LYS A 146 -1.98 8.04 -3.48
C LYS A 146 -0.49 8.32 -3.25
N THR A 147 -0.15 9.31 -2.41
CA THR A 147 1.24 9.71 -2.12
C THR A 147 2.07 8.56 -1.52
N LYS A 148 1.44 7.68 -0.71
CA LYS A 148 2.13 6.48 -0.18
C LYS A 148 2.47 5.48 -1.28
N VAL A 149 1.61 5.31 -2.28
CA VAL A 149 1.92 4.47 -3.45
C VAL A 149 3.11 5.03 -4.21
N LEU A 150 3.15 6.36 -4.42
CA LEU A 150 4.30 7.00 -5.06
C LEU A 150 5.60 6.74 -4.29
N SER A 151 5.61 6.91 -2.96
CA SER A 151 6.81 6.68 -2.14
C SER A 151 7.28 5.21 -2.16
N LEU A 152 6.35 4.24 -2.13
CA LEU A 152 6.68 2.82 -2.23
C LEU A 152 7.30 2.47 -3.59
N LEU A 153 6.72 2.97 -4.67
CA LEU A 153 7.22 2.72 -6.03
C LEU A 153 8.56 3.42 -6.32
N MET A 154 8.78 4.62 -5.75
CA MET A 154 10.10 5.27 -5.82
C MET A 154 11.15 4.47 -5.05
N ALA A 155 10.85 4.03 -3.83
CA ALA A 155 11.74 3.18 -3.05
C ALA A 155 12.04 1.86 -3.77
N TRP A 156 11.03 1.22 -4.35
CA TRP A 156 11.21 0.02 -5.17
C TRP A 156 12.13 0.27 -6.36
N SER A 157 11.86 1.31 -7.15
CA SER A 157 12.70 1.64 -8.32
C SER A 157 14.15 1.91 -7.92
N TYR A 158 14.35 2.66 -6.82
CA TYR A 158 15.67 2.95 -6.28
C TYR A 158 16.43 1.69 -5.91
N PHE A 159 15.86 0.85 -5.06
CA PHE A 159 16.56 -0.34 -4.56
C PHE A 159 16.71 -1.42 -5.62
N HIS A 160 15.73 -1.55 -6.51
CA HIS A 160 15.86 -2.44 -7.66
C HIS A 160 17.05 -2.03 -8.54
N LYS A 161 17.24 -0.72 -8.72
CA LYS A 161 18.41 -0.20 -9.47
C LYS A 161 19.73 -0.38 -8.72
N VAL A 162 19.71 -0.35 -7.38
CA VAL A 162 20.91 -0.50 -6.53
C VAL A 162 21.32 -1.97 -6.41
N TYR A 163 20.37 -2.89 -6.23
CA TYR A 163 20.66 -4.27 -5.87
C TYR A 163 20.53 -5.27 -7.02
N GLU A 164 19.75 -4.95 -8.06
CA GLU A 164 19.58 -5.86 -9.20
C GLU A 164 20.53 -5.48 -10.33
N HIS A 165 21.28 -6.47 -10.81
CA HIS A 165 22.19 -6.27 -11.94
C HIS A 165 21.39 -5.93 -13.21
N ASP A 166 21.86 -4.95 -13.98
CA ASP A 166 21.23 -4.50 -15.23
C ASP A 166 19.78 -4.03 -15.09
N SER A 167 19.38 -3.56 -13.91
CA SER A 167 18.06 -3.00 -13.71
C SER A 167 17.76 -1.85 -14.69
N PRO A 168 16.64 -1.91 -15.42
CA PRO A 168 16.22 -0.84 -16.31
C PRO A 168 15.52 0.31 -15.57
N LEU A 169 15.33 0.20 -14.23
CA LEU A 169 14.75 1.22 -13.39
C LEU A 169 15.72 2.35 -13.09
N SER A 170 15.26 3.36 -12.38
CA SER A 170 15.99 4.59 -12.13
C SER A 170 16.13 4.89 -10.63
N ARG A 171 17.21 5.61 -10.29
CA ARG A 171 17.40 6.28 -8.98
C ARG A 171 17.07 7.77 -9.03
N ASN A 172 16.76 8.28 -10.22
CA ASN A 172 16.38 9.67 -10.41
C ASN A 172 14.90 9.74 -10.75
N PHE A 173 14.19 10.59 -10.04
CA PHE A 173 12.75 10.70 -10.10
C PHE A 173 12.32 12.13 -10.40
N LEU A 174 11.49 12.31 -11.40
CA LEU A 174 10.77 13.54 -11.64
C LEU A 174 9.35 13.39 -11.09
N LEU A 175 9.07 14.09 -10.00
CA LEU A 175 7.74 14.12 -9.37
C LEU A 175 7.04 15.41 -9.76
N ILE A 176 5.97 15.28 -10.53
CA ILE A 176 5.26 16.43 -11.09
C ILE A 176 3.93 16.63 -10.37
N ALA A 177 3.73 17.84 -9.87
CA ALA A 177 2.47 18.30 -9.32
C ALA A 177 1.71 19.16 -10.34
N PRO A 178 0.36 19.09 -10.40
CA PRO A 178 -0.42 19.89 -11.35
C PRO A 178 -0.41 21.39 -11.04
N ASN A 179 -0.32 21.74 -9.75
CA ASN A 179 -0.37 23.11 -9.29
C ASN A 179 0.46 23.32 -8.02
N ILE A 180 0.62 24.57 -7.62
CA ILE A 180 1.47 24.93 -6.47
C ILE A 180 0.92 24.40 -5.13
N ILE A 181 -0.38 24.24 -4.98
CA ILE A 181 -0.98 23.73 -3.73
C ILE A 181 -0.66 22.24 -3.55
N VAL A 182 -0.76 21.46 -4.63
CA VAL A 182 -0.34 20.05 -4.61
C VAL A 182 1.17 19.96 -4.42
N LEU A 183 1.93 20.86 -5.02
CA LEU A 183 3.39 20.93 -4.84
C LEU A 183 3.75 21.16 -3.37
N GLU A 184 3.15 22.14 -2.68
CA GLU A 184 3.42 22.43 -1.27
C GLU A 184 3.02 21.26 -0.35
N ARG A 185 1.93 20.56 -0.65
CA ARG A 185 1.57 19.32 0.05
C ARG A 185 2.64 18.25 -0.13
N LEU A 186 3.05 17.98 -1.38
CA LEU A 186 4.10 17.01 -1.66
C LEU A 186 5.44 17.44 -1.05
N ARG A 187 5.74 18.74 -1.05
CA ARG A 187 6.90 19.29 -0.36
C ARG A 187 6.89 18.92 1.12
N THR A 188 5.74 19.10 1.80
CA THR A 188 5.62 18.73 3.22
C THR A 188 5.85 17.26 3.48
N ASP A 189 5.34 16.38 2.61
CA ASP A 189 5.49 14.93 2.72
C ASP A 189 6.93 14.48 2.42
N PHE A 190 7.58 15.08 1.42
CA PHE A 190 8.92 14.69 0.97
C PHE A 190 10.06 15.47 1.64
N ASP A 191 9.80 16.61 2.28
CA ASP A 191 10.82 17.42 2.95
C ASP A 191 11.61 16.61 3.97
N GLY A 192 12.95 16.64 3.84
CA GLY A 192 13.82 15.78 4.65
C GLY A 192 13.61 14.29 4.42
N LEU A 193 12.99 13.89 3.31
CA LEU A 193 12.63 12.51 2.96
C LEU A 193 11.73 11.82 4.01
N LYS A 194 10.97 12.61 4.77
CA LYS A 194 10.15 12.13 5.91
C LYS A 194 9.24 10.99 5.55
N ILE A 195 8.60 11.02 4.37
CA ILE A 195 7.67 9.99 3.93
C ILE A 195 8.31 8.59 3.87
N PHE A 196 9.62 8.52 3.60
CA PHE A 196 10.35 7.24 3.54
C PHE A 196 10.77 6.70 4.90
N PHE A 197 10.94 7.58 5.90
CA PHE A 197 11.44 7.21 7.23
C PHE A 197 10.34 7.17 8.31
N ASN A 198 9.32 8.00 8.20
CA ASN A 198 8.22 8.02 9.15
C ASN A 198 7.22 6.87 8.93
N ASP A 199 6.99 6.51 7.67
CA ASP A 199 6.26 5.30 7.30
C ASP A 199 7.26 4.13 7.16
N PRO A 200 6.83 2.87 7.28
CA PRO A 200 7.69 1.70 7.13
C PRO A 200 8.01 1.40 5.65
N VAL A 201 8.42 2.44 4.89
CA VAL A 201 8.80 2.30 3.47
C VAL A 201 10.13 1.59 3.35
N LEU A 202 11.11 1.98 4.18
CA LEU A 202 12.45 1.43 4.16
C LEU A 202 12.56 0.28 5.16
N PRO A 203 12.96 -0.93 4.71
CA PRO A 203 13.30 -2.01 5.64
C PRO A 203 14.44 -1.61 6.58
N GLU A 204 14.53 -2.31 7.70
CA GLU A 204 15.65 -2.15 8.61
C GLU A 204 16.94 -2.72 7.98
N ASN A 205 18.08 -2.15 8.36
CA ASN A 205 19.37 -2.68 7.94
C ASN A 205 19.53 -4.13 8.39
N GLY A 206 20.02 -4.98 7.50
CA GLY A 206 20.12 -6.41 7.73
C GLY A 206 18.92 -7.23 7.25
N TYR A 207 17.76 -6.61 7.01
CA TYR A 207 16.61 -7.32 6.43
C TYR A 207 16.95 -7.84 5.02
N ALA A 208 16.63 -9.10 4.76
CA ALA A 208 17.02 -9.79 3.52
C ALA A 208 18.51 -9.65 3.13
N GLY A 209 19.38 -9.41 4.12
CA GLY A 209 20.83 -9.27 3.93
C GLY A 209 21.31 -7.95 3.35
N GLN A 210 20.47 -6.93 3.28
CA GLN A 210 20.78 -5.62 2.70
C GLN A 210 20.78 -4.51 3.76
N ASN A 211 21.50 -3.40 3.48
CA ASN A 211 21.59 -2.22 4.35
C ASN A 211 20.62 -1.12 3.86
N TRP A 212 19.33 -1.42 3.81
CA TRP A 212 18.31 -0.60 3.17
C TRP A 212 18.35 0.89 3.55
N ARG A 213 18.49 1.21 4.84
CA ARG A 213 18.48 2.60 5.31
C ARG A 213 19.77 3.33 5.01
N ASP A 214 20.91 2.64 5.11
CA ASP A 214 22.22 3.24 4.84
C ASP A 214 22.45 3.42 3.33
N ASP A 215 21.94 2.51 2.51
CA ASP A 215 22.05 2.57 1.06
C ASP A 215 21.02 3.52 0.41
N PHE A 216 20.03 4.01 1.17
CA PHE A 216 19.03 4.96 0.69
C PHE A 216 19.56 6.40 0.79
N GLN A 217 20.13 6.90 -0.31
CA GLN A 217 20.83 8.18 -0.35
C GLN A 217 20.25 9.13 -1.41
N LEU A 218 18.91 9.33 -1.38
CA LEU A 218 18.26 10.28 -2.28
C LEU A 218 18.50 11.73 -1.85
N ALA A 219 18.63 12.62 -2.82
CA ALA A 219 18.57 14.06 -2.61
C ALA A 219 17.23 14.61 -3.13
N LEU A 220 16.60 15.48 -2.34
CA LEU A 220 15.40 16.18 -2.75
C LEU A 220 15.76 17.56 -3.31
N HIS A 221 15.27 17.87 -4.50
CA HIS A 221 15.36 19.16 -5.16
C HIS A 221 13.94 19.66 -5.41
N ILE A 222 13.64 20.87 -4.96
CA ILE A 222 12.30 21.45 -5.08
C ILE A 222 12.39 22.69 -5.97
N GLN A 223 11.74 22.64 -7.11
CA GLN A 223 11.70 23.74 -8.10
C GLN A 223 13.04 24.47 -8.27
N ASP A 224 13.13 25.68 -7.70
CA ASP A 224 14.26 26.56 -7.86
C ASP A 224 15.41 26.30 -6.86
N ASP A 225 15.22 25.42 -5.87
CA ASP A 225 16.25 25.06 -4.88
C ASP A 225 17.05 23.80 -5.29
N VAL A 226 17.58 23.83 -6.50
CA VAL A 226 18.45 22.76 -7.01
C VAL A 226 19.90 23.08 -6.64
N ARG A 227 20.43 22.38 -5.63
CA ARG A 227 21.79 22.68 -5.15
C ARG A 227 22.86 21.88 -5.89
N VAL A 228 22.86 20.58 -5.72
CA VAL A 228 23.84 19.67 -6.36
C VAL A 228 23.13 18.36 -6.69
N VAL A 229 23.12 18.00 -7.98
CA VAL A 229 22.64 16.68 -8.42
C VAL A 229 23.58 15.62 -7.92
N ARG A 230 23.05 14.64 -7.18
CA ARG A 230 23.87 13.58 -6.60
C ARG A 230 23.94 12.36 -7.53
N PRO A 231 25.10 11.74 -7.69
CA PRO A 231 25.22 10.55 -8.55
C PRO A 231 24.51 9.33 -7.98
N VAL A 232 24.19 9.34 -6.68
CA VAL A 232 23.55 8.22 -5.97
C VAL A 232 22.03 8.16 -6.15
N GLY A 233 21.38 9.31 -6.43
CA GLY A 233 19.95 9.39 -6.72
C GLY A 233 19.33 10.72 -6.32
N ASN A 234 18.27 11.13 -7.03
CA ASN A 234 17.63 12.42 -6.86
C ASN A 234 16.11 12.33 -7.02
N ILE A 235 15.38 13.16 -6.28
CA ILE A 235 13.97 13.46 -6.50
C ILE A 235 13.87 14.93 -6.91
N PHE A 236 13.35 15.19 -8.10
CA PHE A 236 13.04 16.53 -8.58
C PHE A 236 11.54 16.77 -8.45
N LEU A 237 11.15 17.52 -7.42
CA LEU A 237 9.77 17.88 -7.16
C LEU A 237 9.48 19.24 -7.78
N THR A 238 8.56 19.27 -8.73
CA THR A 238 8.25 20.47 -9.49
C THR A 238 6.78 20.54 -9.90
N ASN A 239 6.33 21.71 -10.27
CA ASN A 239 5.11 21.82 -11.06
C ASN A 239 5.44 21.77 -12.56
N ILE A 240 4.42 21.54 -13.38
CA ILE A 240 4.59 21.32 -14.82
C ILE A 240 5.16 22.54 -15.56
N HIS A 241 4.87 23.76 -15.10
CA HIS A 241 5.33 24.98 -15.78
C HIS A 241 6.85 25.11 -15.83
N ARG A 242 7.57 24.45 -14.90
CA ARG A 242 9.03 24.48 -14.86
C ARG A 242 9.72 23.43 -15.74
N VAL A 243 8.94 22.54 -16.35
CA VAL A 243 9.47 21.46 -17.20
C VAL A 243 9.32 21.80 -18.70
N TYR A 244 8.59 22.85 -19.04
CA TYR A 244 8.40 23.27 -20.41
C TYR A 244 9.68 23.74 -21.10
N LEU A 245 9.79 23.41 -22.39
CA LEU A 245 10.74 24.08 -23.27
C LEU A 245 10.28 25.53 -23.53
N ALA A 246 11.21 26.47 -23.57
CA ALA A 246 10.92 27.87 -23.82
C ALA A 246 10.20 28.13 -25.15
N ASP A 247 10.33 27.21 -26.13
CA ASP A 247 9.78 27.33 -27.50
C ASP A 247 8.50 26.54 -27.75
N VAL A 248 7.96 25.81 -26.75
CA VAL A 248 6.69 25.10 -26.93
C VAL A 248 5.55 26.12 -26.94
N ARG A 249 5.05 26.42 -28.14
CA ARG A 249 3.83 27.21 -28.30
C ARG A 249 2.64 26.39 -27.84
N GLU A 250 1.89 26.90 -26.87
CA GLU A 250 0.62 26.30 -26.46
C GLU A 250 -0.32 26.17 -27.68
N PRO A 251 -0.98 25.03 -27.90
CA PRO A 251 -2.01 24.94 -28.92
C PRO A 251 -3.10 25.96 -28.58
N SER A 252 -3.49 26.77 -29.54
CA SER A 252 -4.62 27.67 -29.39
C SER A 252 -5.90 26.81 -29.32
N LEU A 253 -6.43 26.66 -28.12
CA LEU A 253 -7.77 26.12 -27.93
C LEU A 253 -8.74 27.22 -28.39
N GLU A 254 -9.55 26.94 -29.42
CA GLU A 254 -10.54 27.88 -29.95
C GLU A 254 -11.76 28.04 -29.01
N ASP A 255 -11.82 27.30 -27.94
CA ASP A 255 -12.90 27.31 -26.96
C ASP A 255 -12.39 27.92 -25.63
N ASP A 256 -12.69 29.19 -25.43
CA ASP A 256 -12.26 29.99 -24.28
C ASP A 256 -12.73 29.36 -22.93
N ASP A 257 -13.91 28.73 -22.90
CA ASP A 257 -14.44 28.09 -21.67
C ASP A 257 -13.65 26.85 -21.25
N LEU A 258 -13.10 26.11 -22.22
CA LEU A 258 -12.25 24.95 -21.94
C LEU A 258 -10.83 25.38 -21.54
N ARG A 259 -10.33 26.45 -22.16
CA ARG A 259 -9.05 27.06 -21.83
C ARG A 259 -9.02 27.51 -20.37
N ASP A 260 -10.05 28.19 -19.92
CA ASP A 260 -10.16 28.68 -18.55
C ASP A 260 -10.28 27.55 -17.52
N TYR A 261 -10.90 26.42 -17.86
CA TYR A 261 -10.98 25.26 -16.97
C TYR A 261 -9.64 24.52 -16.83
N PHE A 262 -8.92 24.34 -17.94
CA PHE A 262 -7.68 23.54 -17.94
C PHE A 262 -6.42 24.35 -17.64
N LEU A 263 -6.39 25.65 -18.00
CA LEU A 263 -5.27 26.55 -17.75
C LEU A 263 -5.43 27.32 -16.43
N SER A 264 -6.67 27.51 -15.97
CA SER A 264 -6.97 28.22 -14.72
C SER A 264 -6.31 27.62 -13.47
N PRO A 265 -6.15 26.27 -13.32
CA PRO A 265 -5.35 25.72 -12.21
C PRO A 265 -3.87 26.07 -12.28
N PHE A 266 -3.38 26.40 -13.47
CA PHE A 266 -1.95 26.64 -13.71
C PHE A 266 -1.57 28.12 -13.73
N GLY A 267 -2.60 29.01 -13.76
CA GLY A 267 -2.37 30.43 -13.95
C GLY A 267 -1.89 30.82 -15.35
N ASP A 268 -1.80 32.14 -15.62
CA ASP A 268 -1.17 32.65 -16.84
C ASP A 268 0.32 32.26 -16.85
N ARG A 269 0.78 31.73 -17.99
CA ARG A 269 2.19 31.42 -18.22
C ARG A 269 3.03 32.64 -17.81
N PRO A 270 4.00 32.49 -16.89
CA PRO A 270 4.91 33.60 -16.59
C PRO A 270 5.59 34.00 -17.89
N VAL A 271 5.39 35.24 -18.30
CA VAL A 271 6.01 35.79 -19.51
C VAL A 271 7.53 35.74 -19.32
N GLY A 272 8.14 34.80 -20.02
CA GLY A 272 9.54 34.47 -20.15
C GLY A 272 10.53 35.39 -19.47
N LYS A 273 10.70 35.27 -18.19
CA LYS A 273 11.92 35.58 -17.45
C LYS A 273 11.84 34.86 -16.12
N THR A 274 12.53 33.75 -16.04
CA THR A 274 13.11 33.33 -14.77
C THR A 274 14.07 34.44 -14.37
N THR A 275 13.74 35.11 -13.31
CA THR A 275 14.48 36.32 -12.88
C THR A 275 15.77 36.01 -12.15
N ASP A 276 16.17 34.76 -12.04
CA ASP A 276 17.44 34.37 -11.43
C ASP A 276 18.21 33.36 -12.26
N SER A 277 19.45 33.70 -12.49
CA SER A 277 20.50 33.05 -13.27
C SER A 277 21.00 31.71 -12.68
N GLN A 278 20.21 31.00 -11.91
CA GLN A 278 20.63 29.76 -11.25
C GLN A 278 19.73 28.58 -11.62
N THR A 279 20.26 27.79 -12.50
CA THR A 279 19.88 26.39 -12.79
C THR A 279 18.38 26.12 -13.09
N ASP A 280 18.04 26.07 -14.36
CA ASP A 280 16.73 25.60 -14.83
C ASP A 280 16.58 24.09 -14.55
N LEU A 281 15.61 23.72 -13.68
CA LEU A 281 15.31 22.32 -13.36
C LEU A 281 15.01 21.50 -14.60
N GLY A 282 14.34 22.08 -15.58
CA GLY A 282 14.05 21.44 -16.86
C GLY A 282 15.31 21.10 -17.65
N GLU A 283 16.33 21.94 -17.63
CA GLU A 283 17.62 21.64 -18.26
C GLU A 283 18.34 20.50 -17.56
N ILE A 284 18.37 20.51 -16.22
CA ILE A 284 19.00 19.44 -15.42
C ILE A 284 18.35 18.10 -15.69
N VAL A 285 17.01 18.04 -15.62
CA VAL A 285 16.25 16.79 -15.85
C VAL A 285 16.49 16.25 -17.26
N ARG A 286 16.69 17.14 -18.25
CA ARG A 286 17.00 16.74 -19.63
C ARG A 286 18.40 16.21 -19.80
N GLU A 287 19.33 16.53 -18.93
CA GLU A 287 20.71 16.04 -19.00
C GLU A 287 20.92 14.70 -18.28
N ILE A 288 19.96 14.26 -17.45
CA ILE A 288 20.03 13.02 -16.70
C ILE A 288 19.84 11.82 -17.64
N ASP A 289 20.70 10.82 -17.51
CA ASP A 289 20.73 9.65 -18.38
C ASP A 289 19.76 8.54 -17.96
N GLU A 290 19.28 8.56 -16.73
CA GLU A 290 18.25 7.60 -16.23
C GLU A 290 17.18 8.36 -15.43
N LEU A 291 15.92 8.22 -15.79
CA LEU A 291 14.82 8.94 -15.20
C LEU A 291 13.54 8.11 -15.15
N ALA A 292 12.83 8.17 -14.02
CA ALA A 292 11.45 7.74 -13.90
C ALA A 292 10.57 8.95 -13.58
N VAL A 293 9.39 9.00 -14.16
CA VAL A 293 8.43 10.10 -13.99
C VAL A 293 7.25 9.63 -13.13
N PHE A 294 6.89 10.43 -12.15
CA PHE A 294 5.75 10.21 -11.27
C PHE A 294 4.83 11.43 -11.32
N ASN A 295 3.56 11.21 -11.63
CA ASN A 295 2.58 12.28 -11.72
C ASN A 295 1.51 12.10 -10.64
N ASP A 296 1.35 13.08 -9.76
CA ASP A 296 0.17 13.18 -8.89
C ASP A 296 -0.94 13.94 -9.60
N GLU A 297 -2.20 13.53 -9.37
CA GLU A 297 -3.40 14.05 -10.02
C GLU A 297 -3.29 14.06 -11.57
N ALA A 298 -2.84 12.96 -12.13
CA ALA A 298 -2.47 12.83 -13.54
C ALA A 298 -3.62 12.97 -14.55
N HIS A 299 -4.86 13.19 -14.10
CA HIS A 299 -5.97 13.50 -15.00
C HIS A 299 -5.78 14.79 -15.80
N HIS A 300 -4.82 15.61 -15.41
CA HIS A 300 -4.38 16.76 -16.21
C HIS A 300 -3.56 16.40 -17.45
N ILE A 301 -3.07 15.13 -17.54
CA ILE A 301 -2.31 14.62 -18.69
C ILE A 301 -3.22 13.85 -19.66
N HIS A 302 -4.36 14.42 -19.98
CA HIS A 302 -5.40 13.71 -20.72
C HIS A 302 -5.32 13.86 -22.24
N ASP A 303 -4.43 14.68 -22.76
CA ASP A 303 -4.26 14.93 -24.19
C ASP A 303 -2.77 15.05 -24.53
N SER A 304 -2.33 14.31 -25.58
CA SER A 304 -0.95 14.36 -26.06
C SER A 304 -0.51 15.73 -26.59
N ARG A 305 -1.45 16.62 -26.89
CA ARG A 305 -1.19 18.01 -27.29
C ARG A 305 -0.89 18.93 -26.12
N LEU A 306 -1.17 18.52 -24.88
CA LEU A 306 -0.88 19.32 -23.71
C LEU A 306 0.62 19.42 -23.47
N ALA A 307 1.04 20.58 -23.04
CA ALA A 307 2.44 20.86 -22.76
C ALA A 307 3.04 19.91 -21.71
N TRP A 308 2.24 19.39 -20.80
CA TRP A 308 2.65 18.37 -19.83
C TRP A 308 3.10 17.08 -20.50
N PHE A 309 2.28 16.51 -21.38
CA PHE A 309 2.65 15.30 -22.11
C PHE A 309 3.84 15.57 -23.03
N GLN A 310 3.83 16.68 -23.75
CA GLN A 310 4.92 17.06 -24.66
C GLN A 310 6.26 17.19 -23.93
N SER A 311 6.28 17.76 -22.74
CA SER A 311 7.51 17.86 -21.94
C SER A 311 8.09 16.49 -21.57
N ILE A 312 7.25 15.53 -21.18
CA ILE A 312 7.70 14.16 -20.90
C ILE A 312 8.19 13.48 -22.20
N GLN A 313 7.49 13.70 -23.31
CA GLN A 313 7.88 13.19 -24.61
C GLN A 313 9.23 13.76 -25.06
N ASP A 314 9.49 15.04 -24.86
CA ASP A 314 10.78 15.67 -25.18
C ASP A 314 11.93 15.09 -24.37
N ILE A 315 11.69 14.85 -23.05
CA ILE A 315 12.66 14.14 -22.21
C ILE A 315 12.95 12.76 -22.76
N HIS A 316 11.92 12.01 -23.12
CA HIS A 316 12.09 10.67 -23.71
C HIS A 316 12.86 10.71 -25.03
N HIS A 317 12.55 11.65 -25.94
CA HIS A 317 13.27 11.82 -27.21
C HIS A 317 14.75 12.16 -26.99
N ARG A 318 15.10 12.97 -26.00
CA ARG A 318 16.50 13.23 -25.64
C ARG A 318 17.22 12.00 -25.11
N LEU A 319 16.55 11.19 -24.29
CA LEU A 319 17.12 9.93 -23.83
C LEU A 319 17.36 8.97 -25.00
N LEU A 320 16.44 8.90 -25.96
CA LEU A 320 16.60 8.09 -27.18
C LEU A 320 17.81 8.53 -28.03
N GLN A 321 18.14 9.82 -28.07
CA GLN A 321 19.36 10.29 -28.78
C GLN A 321 20.67 9.77 -28.16
N LYS A 322 20.62 9.31 -26.92
CA LYS A 322 21.72 8.70 -26.18
C LYS A 322 21.59 7.15 -26.09
N ASP A 323 20.72 6.54 -26.92
CA ASP A 323 20.37 5.11 -26.85
C ASP A 323 19.79 4.67 -25.49
N LEU A 324 19.16 5.62 -24.76
CA LEU A 324 18.52 5.41 -23.47
C LEU A 324 17.01 5.59 -23.61
N LYS A 325 16.24 5.17 -22.59
CA LYS A 325 14.78 5.29 -22.55
C LYS A 325 14.35 5.84 -21.20
N LEU A 326 13.18 6.48 -21.19
CA LEU A 326 12.49 6.77 -19.94
C LEU A 326 12.20 5.43 -19.22
N ALA A 327 12.71 5.28 -18.01
CA ALA A 327 12.66 4.00 -17.30
C ALA A 327 11.22 3.57 -17.00
N LEU A 328 10.40 4.50 -16.49
CA LEU A 328 9.03 4.25 -16.09
C LEU A 328 8.29 5.59 -15.94
N GLN A 329 7.01 5.61 -16.28
CA GLN A 329 6.07 6.66 -15.89
C GLN A 329 4.94 6.03 -15.08
N VAL A 330 4.67 6.56 -13.88
CA VAL A 330 3.53 6.19 -13.05
C VAL A 330 2.64 7.41 -12.83
N ASP A 331 1.41 7.28 -13.25
CA ASP A 331 0.38 8.30 -13.14
C ASP A 331 -0.62 7.89 -12.05
N VAL A 332 -0.77 8.69 -11.02
CA VAL A 332 -1.72 8.39 -9.94
C VAL A 332 -2.83 9.44 -9.92
N THR A 333 -4.07 9.00 -9.98
CA THR A 333 -5.23 9.90 -10.00
C THR A 333 -6.49 9.22 -9.49
N ALA A 334 -7.48 10.01 -9.06
CA ALA A 334 -8.83 9.49 -8.76
C ALA A 334 -9.66 9.33 -10.05
N THR A 335 -9.38 10.13 -11.08
CA THR A 335 -10.22 10.26 -12.28
C THR A 335 -9.39 10.20 -13.56
N PRO A 336 -8.89 9.03 -13.99
CA PRO A 336 -8.05 8.88 -15.18
C PRO A 336 -8.91 8.95 -16.46
N ARG A 337 -9.37 10.16 -16.82
CA ARG A 337 -10.28 10.37 -17.95
C ARG A 337 -9.75 11.41 -18.93
N HIS A 338 -9.96 11.16 -20.21
CA HIS A 338 -9.82 12.13 -21.29
C HIS A 338 -10.96 13.16 -21.27
N GLN A 339 -10.82 14.25 -22.02
CA GLN A 339 -11.86 15.28 -22.14
C GLN A 339 -13.22 14.74 -22.62
N ASN A 340 -13.22 13.70 -23.45
CA ASN A 340 -14.42 13.02 -23.95
C ASN A 340 -15.04 12.06 -22.93
N GLY A 341 -14.48 11.96 -21.72
CA GLY A 341 -14.93 11.09 -20.64
C GLY A 341 -14.43 9.65 -20.70
N ALA A 342 -13.68 9.26 -21.75
CA ALA A 342 -13.06 7.93 -21.84
C ALA A 342 -11.97 7.75 -20.79
N ILE A 343 -11.83 6.54 -20.23
CA ILE A 343 -10.79 6.22 -19.26
C ILE A 343 -9.46 6.02 -19.98
N PHE A 344 -8.34 6.39 -19.34
CA PHE A 344 -7.01 6.11 -19.86
C PHE A 344 -6.79 4.61 -20.02
N VAL A 345 -6.42 4.19 -21.23
CA VAL A 345 -6.19 2.76 -21.55
C VAL A 345 -5.06 2.14 -20.73
N GLN A 346 -4.11 2.97 -20.28
CA GLN A 346 -2.98 2.58 -19.43
C GLN A 346 -3.36 2.28 -17.98
N THR A 347 -4.65 2.31 -17.63
CA THR A 347 -5.10 2.04 -16.26
C THR A 347 -4.87 0.58 -15.92
N VAL A 348 -3.96 0.34 -14.97
CA VAL A 348 -3.52 -1.01 -14.55
C VAL A 348 -4.04 -1.41 -13.17
N SER A 349 -4.50 -0.46 -12.40
CA SER A 349 -5.13 -0.68 -11.09
C SER A 349 -6.29 0.30 -10.92
N ASP A 350 -7.42 -0.18 -10.41
CA ASP A 350 -8.64 0.62 -10.19
C ASP A 350 -9.22 0.33 -8.80
N TYR A 351 -9.16 1.33 -7.93
CA TYR A 351 -9.80 1.32 -6.63
C TYR A 351 -10.82 2.47 -6.55
N PRO A 352 -12.09 2.21 -6.94
CA PRO A 352 -13.12 3.23 -7.06
C PRO A 352 -13.64 3.69 -5.70
N LEU A 353 -14.32 4.84 -5.69
CA LEU A 353 -14.88 5.44 -4.48
C LEU A 353 -15.88 4.51 -3.76
N VAL A 354 -16.66 3.71 -4.49
CA VAL A 354 -17.60 2.75 -3.90
C VAL A 354 -16.89 1.73 -3.00
N GLU A 355 -15.74 1.19 -3.44
CA GLU A 355 -14.93 0.26 -2.64
C GLU A 355 -14.27 0.98 -1.45
N ALA A 356 -13.77 2.19 -1.66
CA ALA A 356 -13.19 3.00 -0.60
C ALA A 356 -14.18 3.31 0.54
N ILE A 357 -15.43 3.59 0.20
CA ILE A 357 -16.52 3.78 1.17
C ILE A 357 -16.84 2.45 1.86
N ALA A 358 -16.98 1.36 1.11
CA ALA A 358 -17.35 0.04 1.65
C ALA A 358 -16.27 -0.52 2.59
N GLN A 359 -14.99 -0.35 2.24
CA GLN A 359 -13.84 -0.73 3.07
C GLN A 359 -13.52 0.30 4.17
N ASN A 360 -14.32 1.34 4.34
CA ASN A 360 -14.10 2.34 5.37
C ASN A 360 -12.74 3.09 5.24
N VAL A 361 -12.21 3.19 4.03
CA VAL A 361 -11.01 3.99 3.71
C VAL A 361 -11.33 5.47 3.75
N VAL A 362 -12.55 5.84 3.38
CA VAL A 362 -13.08 7.20 3.41
C VAL A 362 -14.40 7.23 4.20
N LYS A 363 -14.85 8.43 4.57
CA LYS A 363 -16.15 8.63 5.23
C LYS A 363 -17.30 8.17 4.32
N HIS A 364 -18.37 7.73 4.96
CA HIS A 364 -19.60 7.38 4.29
C HIS A 364 -20.50 8.63 4.16
N PRO A 365 -20.84 9.09 2.95
CA PRO A 365 -21.75 10.20 2.77
C PRO A 365 -23.19 9.78 3.12
N VAL A 366 -23.87 10.59 3.92
CA VAL A 366 -25.26 10.39 4.27
C VAL A 366 -26.08 11.60 3.81
N LEU A 367 -27.28 11.35 3.30
CA LEU A 367 -28.20 12.36 2.78
C LEU A 367 -29.41 12.53 3.71
N PRO A 368 -30.10 13.69 3.70
CA PRO A 368 -31.31 13.88 4.46
C PRO A 368 -32.41 12.93 3.96
N ASP A 369 -33.15 12.34 4.90
CA ASP A 369 -34.33 11.55 4.62
C ASP A 369 -35.51 12.41 4.07
N ALA A 370 -36.61 11.78 3.67
CA ALA A 370 -37.76 12.49 3.10
C ALA A 370 -38.34 13.53 4.08
N PRO A 371 -38.55 13.23 5.36
CA PRO A 371 -39.01 14.23 6.34
C PRO A 371 -38.07 15.41 6.51
N SER A 372 -36.75 15.19 6.48
CA SER A 372 -35.75 16.26 6.58
C SER A 372 -35.70 17.12 5.32
N ARG A 373 -35.85 16.51 4.14
CA ARG A 373 -35.93 17.23 2.86
C ARG A 373 -37.16 18.16 2.77
N THR A 374 -38.32 17.76 3.31
CA THR A 374 -39.51 18.63 3.29
C THR A 374 -39.36 19.91 4.09
N LYS A 375 -38.39 20.01 4.98
CA LYS A 375 -38.03 21.21 5.74
C LYS A 375 -37.17 22.18 4.94
N LEU A 376 -36.57 21.73 3.84
CA LEU A 376 -35.63 22.50 3.05
C LEU A 376 -36.43 23.23 1.95
N THR A 377 -36.63 24.51 2.13
CA THR A 377 -37.42 25.37 1.21
C THR A 377 -36.51 26.41 0.58
N GLU A 378 -36.59 26.57 -0.73
CA GLU A 378 -35.95 27.70 -1.42
C GLU A 378 -36.93 28.90 -1.42
N HIS A 379 -36.57 29.94 -0.68
CA HIS A 379 -37.38 31.15 -0.59
C HIS A 379 -37.12 32.11 -1.77
N LYS A 380 -38.12 32.90 -2.17
CA LYS A 380 -37.93 33.89 -3.21
C LYS A 380 -37.28 35.14 -2.63
N SER A 381 -35.94 35.17 -2.66
CA SER A 381 -35.17 36.34 -2.26
C SER A 381 -33.96 36.54 -3.19
N ALA A 382 -33.51 37.78 -3.31
CA ALA A 382 -32.26 38.13 -3.98
C ALA A 382 -31.02 37.85 -3.10
N LEU A 383 -31.21 37.80 -1.76
CA LEU A 383 -30.13 37.49 -0.81
C LEU A 383 -30.02 35.97 -0.67
N ILE A 384 -28.81 35.48 -0.82
CA ILE A 384 -28.55 34.01 -0.74
C ILE A 384 -28.90 33.45 0.64
N THR A 385 -28.67 34.24 1.68
CA THR A 385 -28.91 33.86 3.09
C THR A 385 -30.38 33.78 3.44
N GLU A 386 -31.24 34.57 2.78
CA GLU A 386 -32.70 34.44 2.89
C GLU A 386 -33.21 33.32 2.01
N ARG A 387 -32.67 33.19 0.78
CA ARG A 387 -33.11 32.18 -0.20
C ARG A 387 -32.89 30.78 0.33
N TYR A 388 -31.77 30.51 0.96
CA TYR A 388 -31.32 29.22 1.45
C TYR A 388 -31.23 29.15 2.98
N ALA A 389 -31.99 29.93 3.70
CA ALA A 389 -32.01 30.00 5.16
C ALA A 389 -32.17 28.60 5.79
N ASP A 390 -33.11 27.80 5.31
CA ASP A 390 -33.42 26.49 5.87
C ASP A 390 -32.26 25.52 5.71
N TYR A 391 -31.50 25.59 4.59
CA TYR A 391 -30.31 24.76 4.35
C TYR A 391 -29.18 25.14 5.30
N LEU A 392 -28.94 26.44 5.52
CA LEU A 392 -27.93 26.92 6.44
C LEU A 392 -28.25 26.56 7.89
N HIS A 393 -29.51 26.72 8.30
CA HIS A 393 -29.95 26.31 9.65
C HIS A 393 -29.78 24.82 9.89
N LEU A 394 -30.25 23.98 8.96
CA LEU A 394 -30.10 22.54 9.06
C LEU A 394 -28.61 22.13 9.09
N GLY A 395 -27.76 22.75 8.25
CA GLY A 395 -26.33 22.53 8.24
C GLY A 395 -25.66 22.84 9.56
N VAL A 396 -26.02 23.97 10.18
CA VAL A 396 -25.53 24.36 11.52
C VAL A 396 -26.00 23.39 12.61
N GLU A 397 -27.27 22.95 12.58
CA GLU A 397 -27.79 21.98 13.55
C GLU A 397 -27.06 20.65 13.47
N GLU A 398 -26.83 20.12 12.26
CA GLU A 398 -26.09 18.89 12.07
C GLU A 398 -24.61 19.05 12.46
N TRP A 399 -24.00 20.20 12.16
CA TRP A 399 -22.66 20.50 12.60
C TRP A 399 -22.53 20.55 14.12
N ARG A 400 -23.49 21.16 14.83
CA ARG A 400 -23.50 21.20 16.30
C ARG A 400 -23.51 19.80 16.89
N LYS A 401 -24.35 18.92 16.35
CA LYS A 401 -24.39 17.49 16.78
C LYS A 401 -23.03 16.84 16.57
N SER A 402 -22.52 16.95 15.36
CA SER A 402 -21.25 16.36 14.98
C SER A 402 -20.09 16.94 15.79
N TYR A 403 -20.09 18.26 16.02
CA TYR A 403 -19.08 18.92 16.83
C TYR A 403 -19.08 18.40 18.27
N ALA A 404 -20.24 18.34 18.92
CA ALA A 404 -20.37 17.83 20.28
C ALA A 404 -20.01 16.34 20.42
N GLU A 405 -20.24 15.55 19.34
CA GLU A 405 -19.85 14.15 19.30
C GLU A 405 -18.33 14.00 19.20
N HIS A 406 -17.69 14.68 18.22
CA HIS A 406 -16.27 14.54 17.95
C HIS A 406 -15.37 15.22 18.97
N GLU A 407 -15.84 16.30 19.62
CA GLU A 407 -15.13 16.98 20.71
C GLU A 407 -14.82 16.05 21.89
N LYS A 408 -15.72 15.10 22.21
CA LYS A 408 -15.52 14.08 23.25
C LYS A 408 -14.27 13.21 22.97
N PHE A 409 -13.87 13.10 21.72
CA PHE A 409 -12.71 12.33 21.25
C PHE A 409 -11.52 13.22 20.88
N GLY A 410 -11.55 14.48 21.31
CA GLY A 410 -10.46 15.43 21.04
C GLY A 410 -10.35 15.84 19.57
N LYS A 411 -11.40 15.65 18.76
CA LYS A 411 -11.45 16.05 17.35
C LYS A 411 -12.41 17.22 17.16
N LYS A 412 -12.02 18.14 16.29
CA LYS A 412 -12.80 19.34 15.96
C LYS A 412 -13.54 19.10 14.64
N ALA A 413 -14.87 19.07 14.69
CA ALA A 413 -15.68 18.93 13.48
C ALA A 413 -15.80 20.26 12.73
N VAL A 414 -15.78 20.24 11.40
CA VAL A 414 -15.82 21.41 10.53
C VAL A 414 -17.07 21.38 9.64
N LEU A 415 -17.79 22.50 9.61
CA LEU A 415 -18.88 22.76 8.66
C LEU A 415 -18.29 23.32 7.36
N PHE A 416 -18.69 22.75 6.22
CA PHE A 416 -18.30 23.25 4.91
C PHE A 416 -19.50 23.74 4.11
N VAL A 417 -19.50 25.01 3.67
CA VAL A 417 -20.58 25.60 2.88
C VAL A 417 -20.05 26.05 1.53
N MET A 418 -20.65 25.54 0.46
CA MET A 418 -20.35 25.94 -0.91
C MET A 418 -21.38 26.91 -1.44
N VAL A 419 -20.90 27.97 -2.08
CA VAL A 419 -21.72 28.99 -2.72
C VAL A 419 -21.29 29.22 -4.18
N ASP A 420 -22.02 30.05 -4.89
CA ASP A 420 -21.84 30.25 -6.33
C ASP A 420 -20.90 31.40 -6.70
N ASP A 421 -20.75 32.40 -5.83
CA ASP A 421 -19.85 33.54 -6.08
C ASP A 421 -19.19 34.13 -4.81
N THR A 422 -18.26 35.02 -5.00
CA THR A 422 -17.44 35.59 -3.92
C THR A 422 -18.22 36.46 -2.97
N ARG A 423 -19.20 37.27 -3.48
CA ARG A 423 -20.08 38.10 -2.66
C ARG A 423 -20.94 37.25 -1.74
N ASN A 424 -21.46 36.17 -2.28
CA ASN A 424 -22.27 35.21 -1.54
C ASN A 424 -21.46 34.49 -0.45
N CYS A 425 -20.12 34.32 -0.65
CA CYS A 425 -19.24 33.82 0.41
C CYS A 425 -19.23 34.72 1.64
N ASP A 426 -19.04 36.01 1.44
CA ASP A 426 -18.97 36.98 2.54
C ASP A 426 -20.32 37.06 3.24
N GLU A 427 -21.42 37.15 2.49
CA GLU A 427 -22.78 37.21 3.04
C GLU A 427 -23.12 35.95 3.87
N VAL A 428 -22.80 34.79 3.37
CA VAL A 428 -23.02 33.52 4.12
C VAL A 428 -22.11 33.43 5.34
N GLY A 429 -20.86 33.84 5.22
CA GLY A 429 -19.93 33.89 6.36
C GLY A 429 -20.45 34.73 7.51
N GLU A 430 -20.92 35.98 7.22
CA GLU A 430 -21.54 36.84 8.21
C GLU A 430 -22.87 36.29 8.75
N TYR A 431 -23.63 35.60 7.91
CA TYR A 431 -24.90 35.00 8.32
C TYR A 431 -24.70 33.86 9.31
N LEU A 432 -23.73 33.00 9.06
CA LEU A 432 -23.38 31.88 9.96
C LEU A 432 -23.01 32.37 11.35
N THR A 433 -22.27 33.49 11.45
CA THR A 433 -21.93 34.07 12.76
C THR A 433 -23.14 34.61 13.50
N ARG A 434 -24.16 35.08 12.78
CA ARG A 434 -25.41 35.57 13.38
C ARG A 434 -26.32 34.45 13.91
N ILE A 435 -26.43 33.35 13.16
CA ILE A 435 -27.31 32.23 13.55
C ILE A 435 -26.67 31.24 14.53
N ALA A 436 -25.33 31.27 14.64
CA ALA A 436 -24.56 30.38 15.49
C ALA A 436 -23.48 31.16 16.25
N PRO A 437 -23.74 31.58 17.50
CA PRO A 437 -22.77 32.33 18.31
C PRO A 437 -21.43 31.62 18.48
N GLU A 438 -21.42 30.29 18.44
CA GLU A 438 -20.23 29.44 18.51
C GLU A 438 -19.30 29.59 17.29
N LEU A 439 -19.80 30.16 16.19
CA LEU A 439 -19.08 30.46 14.98
C LEU A 439 -18.59 31.92 14.94
N GLN A 440 -18.80 32.71 15.99
CA GLN A 440 -18.25 34.05 16.09
C GLN A 440 -16.71 33.98 15.98
N ASP A 441 -16.14 34.73 15.04
CA ASP A 441 -14.71 34.71 14.71
C ASP A 441 -14.14 33.33 14.34
N ALA A 442 -15.02 32.37 14.00
CA ALA A 442 -14.65 30.97 13.72
C ALA A 442 -15.07 30.50 12.31
N VAL A 443 -15.40 31.41 11.42
CA VAL A 443 -15.72 31.15 10.01
C VAL A 443 -14.55 31.58 9.13
N LEU A 444 -13.99 30.65 8.37
CA LEU A 444 -12.98 30.91 7.35
C LEU A 444 -13.68 31.11 6.00
N VAL A 445 -13.66 32.31 5.47
CA VAL A 445 -14.17 32.60 4.14
C VAL A 445 -13.05 32.58 3.13
N ILE A 446 -13.20 31.74 2.08
CA ILE A 446 -12.17 31.53 1.07
C ILE A 446 -12.73 31.88 -0.30
N HIS A 447 -12.30 33.00 -0.83
CA HIS A 447 -12.55 33.40 -2.20
C HIS A 447 -11.42 34.25 -2.76
N THR A 448 -11.35 34.37 -4.07
CA THR A 448 -10.42 35.23 -4.79
C THR A 448 -11.19 36.42 -5.32
N LYS A 449 -10.58 37.60 -5.25
CA LYS A 449 -11.23 38.91 -5.53
C LYS A 449 -11.65 39.12 -6.99
N LYS A 450 -11.27 38.28 -7.94
CA LYS A 450 -11.73 38.34 -9.35
C LYS A 450 -11.80 36.95 -9.95
N ASN A 451 -12.92 36.56 -10.47
CA ASN A 451 -13.18 35.36 -11.28
C ASN A 451 -12.96 33.95 -10.64
N GLY A 452 -12.85 33.85 -9.32
CA GLY A 452 -12.71 32.55 -8.67
C GLY A 452 -11.31 31.91 -8.77
N GLU A 453 -10.34 32.61 -9.37
CA GLU A 453 -8.99 32.16 -9.56
C GLU A 453 -8.05 32.76 -8.51
N ILE A 454 -7.28 31.89 -7.86
CA ILE A 454 -6.09 32.29 -7.15
C ILE A 454 -5.01 32.42 -8.21
N SER A 455 -4.73 33.68 -8.64
CA SER A 455 -3.64 33.96 -9.57
C SER A 455 -2.31 33.53 -8.94
N GLU A 456 -1.66 32.54 -9.52
CA GLU A 456 -0.29 32.12 -9.14
C GLU A 456 0.76 33.20 -9.46
N ALA A 457 0.34 34.24 -10.18
CA ALA A 457 1.15 35.40 -10.55
C ALA A 457 0.98 36.61 -9.59
N ALA A 458 0.32 36.41 -8.45
CA ALA A 458 0.20 37.46 -7.45
C ALA A 458 1.60 37.82 -6.89
N SER A 459 2.01 39.06 -7.00
CA SER A 459 3.25 39.55 -6.44
C SER A 459 2.99 40.49 -5.26
N GLY A 460 3.73 40.34 -4.16
CA GLY A 460 3.70 41.25 -3.02
C GLY A 460 2.58 40.92 -2.00
N LYS A 461 1.81 41.92 -1.56
CA LYS A 461 0.81 41.74 -0.48
C LYS A 461 -0.27 40.73 -0.74
N ASP A 462 -0.59 40.45 -1.99
CA ASP A 462 -1.60 39.44 -2.37
C ASP A 462 -1.04 38.00 -2.22
N GLU A 463 0.26 37.84 -2.38
CA GLU A 463 0.96 36.55 -2.15
C GLU A 463 1.00 36.19 -0.66
N ASP A 464 1.33 37.18 0.20
CA ASP A 464 1.34 37.01 1.66
C ASP A 464 -0.06 36.65 2.20
N GLU A 465 -1.12 37.28 1.68
CA GLU A 465 -2.51 37.00 2.06
C GLU A 465 -2.93 35.60 1.62
N LEU A 466 -2.51 35.18 0.44
CA LEU A 466 -2.78 33.85 -0.11
C LEU A 466 -2.09 32.74 0.71
N GLU A 467 -0.82 32.95 1.04
CA GLU A 467 -0.04 32.02 1.87
C GLU A 467 -0.64 31.91 3.27
N ARG A 468 -1.11 33.01 3.82
CA ARG A 468 -1.82 33.01 5.10
C ARG A 468 -3.13 32.23 5.06
N LEU A 469 -3.95 32.42 4.04
CA LEU A 469 -5.20 31.66 3.85
C LEU A 469 -4.93 30.15 3.67
N ARG A 470 -3.87 29.80 2.95
CA ARG A 470 -3.43 28.39 2.78
C ARG A 470 -3.02 27.79 4.12
N THR A 471 -2.19 28.47 4.88
CA THR A 471 -1.74 28.02 6.21
C THR A 471 -2.93 27.84 7.15
N GLN A 472 -3.82 28.83 7.22
CA GLN A 472 -5.02 28.77 8.05
C GLN A 472 -5.96 27.63 7.68
N SER A 473 -6.05 27.31 6.41
CA SER A 473 -6.85 26.22 5.92
C SER A 473 -6.24 24.85 6.23
N ASN A 474 -4.95 24.69 6.05
CA ASN A 474 -4.27 23.43 6.38
C ASN A 474 -4.25 23.15 7.89
N GLU A 475 -4.28 24.20 8.71
CA GLU A 475 -4.32 24.08 10.17
C GLU A 475 -5.74 23.92 10.74
N ILE A 476 -6.79 24.03 9.92
CA ILE A 476 -8.19 24.05 10.41
C ILE A 476 -8.56 22.80 11.19
N ASP A 477 -7.96 21.67 10.91
CA ASP A 477 -8.16 20.39 11.60
C ASP A 477 -7.58 20.38 13.01
N THR A 478 -6.74 21.34 13.36
CA THR A 478 -6.07 21.40 14.66
C THR A 478 -6.81 22.33 15.61
N TRP A 479 -6.62 22.12 16.92
CA TRP A 479 -7.15 23.02 17.96
C TRP A 479 -6.44 24.38 18.03
N LYS A 480 -5.30 24.54 17.32
CA LYS A 480 -4.60 25.82 17.20
C LYS A 480 -5.38 26.80 16.33
N SER A 481 -6.09 26.30 15.33
CA SER A 481 -6.93 27.13 14.47
C SER A 481 -8.25 27.47 15.15
N PRO A 482 -8.71 28.74 15.17
CA PRO A 482 -10.00 29.11 15.72
C PRO A 482 -11.17 28.66 14.87
N TYR A 483 -10.94 28.39 13.57
CA TYR A 483 -12.00 28.16 12.61
C TYR A 483 -12.71 26.81 12.80
N LYS A 484 -14.04 26.85 12.69
CA LYS A 484 -14.96 25.72 12.83
C LYS A 484 -15.86 25.56 11.59
N ALA A 485 -15.88 26.54 10.72
CA ALA A 485 -16.62 26.53 9.48
C ALA A 485 -15.77 27.11 8.35
N ILE A 486 -15.99 26.60 7.12
CA ILE A 486 -15.42 27.12 5.89
C ILE A 486 -16.57 27.52 4.95
N VAL A 487 -16.46 28.67 4.33
CA VAL A 487 -17.36 29.09 3.23
C VAL A 487 -16.51 29.35 1.99
N SER A 488 -16.82 28.70 0.88
CA SER A 488 -16.02 28.79 -0.36
C SER A 488 -16.92 28.74 -1.60
N VAL A 489 -16.45 29.35 -2.71
CA VAL A 489 -17.12 29.27 -4.00
C VAL A 489 -17.05 27.89 -4.62
N LEU A 490 -15.93 27.22 -4.44
CA LEU A 490 -15.70 25.85 -4.92
C LEU A 490 -15.33 24.97 -3.75
N MET A 491 -15.70 23.70 -3.85
CA MET A 491 -15.14 22.74 -2.90
C MET A 491 -13.62 22.78 -3.04
N LEU A 492 -12.94 22.84 -1.91
CA LEU A 492 -11.50 22.98 -1.73
C LEU A 492 -10.69 22.50 -2.95
N LYS A 493 -9.86 23.38 -3.54
CA LYS A 493 -9.03 23.06 -4.72
C LYS A 493 -8.11 21.85 -4.45
N GLU A 494 -7.57 21.27 -5.49
CA GLU A 494 -6.57 20.20 -5.38
C GLU A 494 -5.43 20.59 -4.46
N GLY A 495 -4.99 19.65 -3.65
CA GLY A 495 -3.94 19.88 -2.65
C GLY A 495 -4.42 20.17 -1.23
N TRP A 496 -5.68 20.49 -1.02
CA TRP A 496 -6.24 20.72 0.32
C TRP A 496 -6.47 19.39 1.03
N ASP A 497 -5.97 19.26 2.26
CA ASP A 497 -6.05 18.04 3.09
C ASP A 497 -6.85 18.28 4.38
N VAL A 498 -8.08 18.76 4.25
CA VAL A 498 -8.98 18.93 5.40
C VAL A 498 -9.70 17.63 5.69
N ARG A 499 -9.52 17.08 6.88
CA ARG A 499 -10.03 15.75 7.28
C ARG A 499 -11.26 15.83 8.16
N ASN A 500 -11.41 16.94 8.85
CA ASN A 500 -12.44 17.12 9.88
C ASN A 500 -13.77 17.65 9.36
N VAL A 501 -13.97 17.71 8.05
CA VAL A 501 -15.29 18.05 7.46
C VAL A 501 -16.29 16.96 7.81
N THR A 502 -17.36 17.33 8.50
CA THR A 502 -18.44 16.41 8.93
C THR A 502 -19.80 16.77 8.35
N VAL A 503 -19.95 18.01 7.90
CA VAL A 503 -21.18 18.50 7.26
C VAL A 503 -20.83 19.33 6.03
N ILE A 504 -21.50 19.04 4.91
CA ILE A 504 -21.37 19.75 3.64
C ILE A 504 -22.73 20.34 3.27
N VAL A 505 -22.78 21.64 3.03
CA VAL A 505 -23.96 22.36 2.54
C VAL A 505 -23.64 22.96 1.17
N GLY A 506 -24.30 22.46 0.11
CA GLY A 506 -24.10 22.92 -1.26
C GLY A 506 -25.23 23.87 -1.70
N LEU A 507 -24.93 25.16 -1.84
CA LEU A 507 -25.90 26.19 -2.28
C LEU A 507 -25.69 26.60 -3.75
N ARG A 508 -24.77 25.94 -4.45
CA ARG A 508 -24.45 26.21 -5.84
C ARG A 508 -25.25 25.32 -6.78
N ALA A 509 -25.80 25.93 -7.85
CA ALA A 509 -26.29 25.16 -8.99
C ALA A 509 -25.10 24.72 -9.87
N TYR A 510 -24.86 23.43 -9.96
CA TYR A 510 -23.93 22.90 -10.95
C TYR A 510 -24.65 22.78 -12.29
N ALA A 511 -24.22 23.58 -13.29
CA ALA A 511 -24.68 23.39 -14.65
C ALA A 511 -24.12 22.06 -15.20
N ALA A 512 -24.92 21.34 -15.97
CA ALA A 512 -24.52 20.07 -16.60
C ALA A 512 -23.27 20.18 -17.53
N LYS A 513 -22.80 21.39 -17.79
CA LYS A 513 -21.58 21.70 -18.57
C LYS A 513 -20.30 21.81 -17.75
N SER A 514 -20.34 21.75 -16.40
CA SER A 514 -19.12 21.78 -15.62
C SER A 514 -18.47 20.41 -15.66
N ASN A 515 -17.25 20.30 -16.19
CA ASN A 515 -16.46 19.06 -16.23
C ASN A 515 -15.96 18.61 -14.85
N ILE A 516 -16.43 19.22 -13.75
CA ILE A 516 -16.09 18.86 -12.38
C ILE A 516 -16.87 17.60 -12.04
N LEU A 517 -16.14 16.52 -11.76
CA LEU A 517 -16.73 15.24 -11.39
C LEU A 517 -17.19 15.26 -9.92
N PRO A 518 -18.39 14.73 -9.61
CA PRO A 518 -18.88 14.64 -8.24
C PRO A 518 -17.91 13.93 -7.30
N GLU A 519 -17.19 12.93 -7.79
CA GLU A 519 -16.18 12.19 -7.06
C GLU A 519 -15.04 13.10 -6.57
N GLN A 520 -14.57 14.02 -7.40
CA GLN A 520 -13.53 14.99 -7.00
C GLN A 520 -14.04 15.97 -5.96
N THR A 521 -15.28 16.40 -6.12
CA THR A 521 -15.91 17.39 -5.22
C THR A 521 -16.15 16.77 -3.84
N LEU A 522 -16.85 15.65 -3.77
CA LEU A 522 -17.14 14.98 -2.50
C LEU A 522 -15.93 14.33 -1.87
N GLY A 523 -15.07 13.70 -2.69
CA GLY A 523 -13.94 12.90 -2.21
C GLY A 523 -13.02 13.62 -1.23
N ARG A 524 -12.91 14.95 -1.34
CA ARG A 524 -12.14 15.76 -0.39
C ARG A 524 -12.82 15.89 0.97
N GLY A 525 -14.13 16.00 1.02
CA GLY A 525 -14.90 16.00 2.26
C GLY A 525 -15.04 14.61 2.90
N LEU A 526 -14.74 13.56 2.14
CA LEU A 526 -14.82 12.17 2.61
C LEU A 526 -13.57 11.68 3.35
N ARG A 527 -12.51 12.47 3.47
CA ARG A 527 -11.30 12.06 4.19
C ARG A 527 -11.59 11.78 5.65
N ARG A 528 -11.03 10.69 6.18
CA ARG A 528 -11.24 10.25 7.56
C ARG A 528 -10.49 11.10 8.57
N MET A 529 -11.08 11.25 9.76
CA MET A 529 -10.48 11.89 10.92
C MET A 529 -9.72 10.90 11.82
N TYR A 530 -10.22 9.64 11.88
CA TYR A 530 -9.73 8.63 12.80
C TYR A 530 -9.02 7.54 12.00
N PHE A 531 -7.70 7.62 11.95
CA PHE A 531 -6.90 6.60 11.32
C PHE A 531 -6.77 5.36 12.21
N GLY A 532 -6.75 4.18 11.61
CA GLY A 532 -6.63 2.92 12.33
C GLY A 532 -7.88 2.51 13.12
N SER A 533 -9.01 3.19 12.93
CA SER A 533 -10.29 2.85 13.55
C SER A 533 -11.19 2.12 12.56
N ASP A 534 -11.80 1.01 12.97
CA ASP A 534 -12.81 0.29 12.17
C ASP A 534 -14.18 0.99 12.18
N GLN A 535 -14.32 2.08 12.96
CA GLN A 535 -15.58 2.81 13.03
C GLN A 535 -15.92 3.47 11.70
N ARG A 536 -17.18 3.31 11.31
CA ARG A 536 -17.74 3.97 10.14
C ARG A 536 -17.91 5.47 10.43
N GLU A 537 -17.08 6.29 9.85
CA GLU A 537 -17.24 7.74 9.87
C GLU A 537 -18.24 8.17 8.81
N THR A 538 -19.09 9.14 9.15
CA THR A 538 -20.08 9.70 8.21
C THR A 538 -19.83 11.17 7.97
N VAL A 539 -20.27 11.65 6.81
CA VAL A 539 -20.37 13.07 6.48
C VAL A 539 -21.78 13.35 5.98
N SER A 540 -22.45 14.32 6.63
CA SER A 540 -23.80 14.73 6.25
C SER A 540 -23.69 15.67 5.05
N VAL A 541 -24.36 15.32 3.95
CA VAL A 541 -24.35 16.10 2.71
C VAL A 541 -25.77 16.59 2.41
N MET A 542 -25.93 17.89 2.29
CA MET A 542 -27.21 18.52 1.97
C MET A 542 -27.00 19.73 1.04
N GLY A 543 -28.04 20.15 0.35
CA GLY A 543 -27.92 21.29 -0.55
C GLY A 543 -29.13 21.47 -1.44
N THR A 544 -29.04 22.43 -2.35
CA THR A 544 -30.08 22.71 -3.36
C THR A 544 -30.38 21.46 -4.18
N PRO A 545 -31.57 21.35 -4.79
CA PRO A 545 -31.89 20.22 -5.64
C PRO A 545 -30.85 19.95 -6.73
N ALA A 546 -30.37 20.99 -7.39
CA ALA A 546 -29.31 20.84 -8.41
C ALA A 546 -27.98 20.33 -7.85
N PHE A 547 -27.62 20.72 -6.64
CA PHE A 547 -26.45 20.17 -5.95
C PHE A 547 -26.68 18.70 -5.57
N MET A 548 -27.89 18.36 -5.09
CA MET A 548 -28.20 16.99 -4.71
C MET A 548 -28.25 16.06 -5.93
N ASP A 549 -28.80 16.51 -7.07
CA ASP A 549 -28.76 15.76 -8.33
C ASP A 549 -27.33 15.48 -8.78
N PHE A 550 -26.45 16.48 -8.63
CA PHE A 550 -25.02 16.33 -8.92
C PHE A 550 -24.37 15.31 -7.98
N VAL A 551 -24.63 15.37 -6.67
CA VAL A 551 -24.11 14.41 -5.69
C VAL A 551 -24.65 13.01 -5.98
N GLU A 552 -25.96 12.88 -6.24
CA GLU A 552 -26.59 11.59 -6.51
C GLU A 552 -26.14 10.98 -7.85
N SER A 553 -25.56 11.76 -8.77
CA SER A 553 -24.96 11.23 -10.01
C SER A 553 -23.81 10.26 -9.79
N ILE A 554 -23.13 10.30 -8.63
CA ILE A 554 -22.12 9.30 -8.21
C ILE A 554 -22.71 7.89 -8.08
N GLN A 555 -24.04 7.76 -7.96
CA GLN A 555 -24.69 6.44 -7.98
C GLN A 555 -24.41 5.67 -9.28
N SER A 556 -24.14 6.38 -10.37
CA SER A 556 -23.71 5.74 -11.61
C SER A 556 -22.37 5.00 -11.48
N GLU A 557 -21.56 5.38 -10.48
CA GLU A 557 -20.30 4.72 -10.12
C GLU A 557 -20.47 3.66 -9.01
N GLY A 558 -21.72 3.25 -8.71
CA GLY A 558 -22.04 2.21 -7.74
C GLY A 558 -22.18 2.66 -6.29
N VAL A 559 -21.95 3.95 -5.99
CA VAL A 559 -22.08 4.47 -4.62
C VAL A 559 -23.54 4.50 -4.20
N THR A 560 -23.87 3.94 -3.06
CA THR A 560 -25.19 4.02 -2.43
C THR A 560 -25.16 5.00 -1.27
N PHE A 561 -26.23 5.82 -1.14
CA PHE A 561 -26.33 6.77 -0.04
C PHE A 561 -27.33 6.30 1.00
N ASP A 562 -26.91 6.31 2.27
CA ASP A 562 -27.85 6.17 3.37
C ASP A 562 -28.62 7.48 3.55
N ARG A 563 -29.94 7.39 3.71
CA ARG A 563 -30.79 8.53 4.02
C ARG A 563 -31.12 8.52 5.50
N VAL A 564 -30.75 9.57 6.20
CA VAL A 564 -30.87 9.66 7.66
C VAL A 564 -31.67 10.88 8.09
N PRO A 565 -32.39 10.81 9.23
CA PRO A 565 -33.02 11.99 9.84
C PRO A 565 -31.96 13.03 10.20
N MET A 566 -32.14 14.27 9.77
CA MET A 566 -31.31 15.40 10.10
C MET A 566 -32.07 16.45 10.88
N GLY A 567 -31.39 17.21 11.77
CA GLY A 567 -31.99 18.26 12.60
C GLY A 567 -32.78 17.74 13.81
N GLY A 568 -32.53 16.57 14.34
CA GLY A 568 -33.15 15.98 15.53
C GLY A 568 -32.15 15.41 16.54
N ALA A 569 -32.52 15.32 17.83
CA ALA A 569 -31.67 14.74 18.88
C ALA A 569 -31.59 13.20 18.73
N GLY A 570 -30.49 12.68 18.30
CA GLY A 570 -30.21 11.23 18.25
C GLY A 570 -28.71 11.00 18.32
N SER A 571 -28.23 10.45 19.44
CA SER A 571 -26.84 10.02 19.58
C SER A 571 -26.69 8.58 19.10
N ARG A 572 -25.69 8.31 18.24
CA ARG A 572 -25.17 6.95 18.05
C ARG A 572 -24.02 6.76 19.03
N GLU A 573 -24.08 5.70 19.82
CA GLU A 573 -22.96 5.33 20.71
C GLU A 573 -21.75 4.92 19.86
N ARG A 574 -20.65 5.58 20.11
CA ARG A 574 -19.33 5.25 19.56
C ARG A 574 -18.56 4.38 20.55
N GLN A 575 -17.84 3.40 20.07
CA GLN A 575 -16.85 2.69 20.87
C GLN A 575 -15.51 3.40 20.78
N ASP A 576 -14.88 3.67 21.92
CA ASP A 576 -13.60 4.36 22.01
C ASP A 576 -12.43 3.45 21.62
N SER A 577 -11.38 4.04 21.05
CA SER A 577 -10.10 3.35 20.91
C SER A 577 -9.58 2.90 22.27
N VAL A 578 -9.05 1.68 22.31
CA VAL A 578 -8.56 1.08 23.56
C VAL A 578 -7.07 1.36 23.70
N VAL A 579 -6.67 1.94 24.85
CA VAL A 579 -5.26 2.12 25.20
C VAL A 579 -4.81 0.96 26.07
N VAL A 580 -3.75 0.27 25.63
CA VAL A 580 -3.07 -0.76 26.43
C VAL A 580 -1.79 -0.15 26.97
N GLU A 581 -1.61 -0.20 28.26
CA GLU A 581 -0.45 0.34 28.96
C GLU A 581 -0.09 -0.49 30.17
N VAL A 582 1.13 -0.36 30.63
CA VAL A 582 1.58 -0.94 31.91
C VAL A 582 0.96 -0.13 33.06
N GLU A 583 0.24 -0.81 33.93
CA GLU A 583 -0.59 -0.18 34.96
C GLU A 583 0.21 0.16 36.23
N ASN A 584 1.20 1.01 36.08
CA ASN A 584 2.13 1.41 37.15
C ASN A 584 1.46 2.13 38.35
N SER A 585 0.26 2.68 38.18
CA SER A 585 -0.42 3.50 39.16
C SER A 585 -1.49 2.74 39.99
N SER A 586 -1.70 1.45 39.69
CA SER A 586 -2.71 0.66 40.42
C SER A 586 -2.18 0.23 41.78
N PRO A 587 -2.90 0.52 42.87
CA PRO A 587 -2.52 0.06 44.23
C PRO A 587 -2.68 -1.47 44.38
N ASP A 588 -3.48 -2.10 43.52
CA ASP A 588 -3.83 -3.51 43.60
C ASP A 588 -2.86 -4.42 42.79
N LYS A 589 -1.89 -3.85 42.09
CA LYS A 589 -0.93 -4.59 41.28
C LYS A 589 0.50 -4.38 41.74
N ASN A 590 1.21 -5.47 41.98
CA ASN A 590 2.65 -5.43 42.16
C ASN A 590 3.34 -5.73 40.81
N ILE A 591 3.70 -4.67 40.10
CA ILE A 591 4.30 -4.79 38.75
C ILE A 591 5.59 -5.60 38.76
N ASP A 592 6.40 -5.53 39.84
CA ASP A 592 7.63 -6.30 39.96
C ASP A 592 7.34 -7.82 40.07
N GLU A 593 6.24 -8.20 40.70
CA GLU A 593 5.80 -9.61 40.81
C GLU A 593 5.05 -10.09 39.55
N LEU A 594 4.52 -9.21 38.74
CA LEU A 594 3.78 -9.55 37.53
C LEU A 594 4.63 -9.46 36.27
N ASP A 595 5.80 -8.84 36.35
CA ASP A 595 6.69 -8.68 35.16
C ASP A 595 7.27 -10.03 34.71
N ILE A 596 7.20 -10.28 33.42
CA ILE A 596 7.83 -11.44 32.79
C ILE A 596 8.95 -10.92 31.89
N ALA A 597 10.15 -11.44 32.11
CA ALA A 597 11.33 -11.14 31.32
C ALA A 597 11.73 -12.37 30.49
N VAL A 598 11.91 -12.17 29.19
CA VAL A 598 12.46 -13.20 28.30
C VAL A 598 13.83 -12.75 27.79
N PRO A 599 14.81 -13.67 27.67
CA PRO A 599 16.16 -13.29 27.23
C PRO A 599 16.15 -12.90 25.76
N ARG A 600 16.90 -11.86 25.45
CA ARG A 600 17.24 -11.54 24.08
C ARG A 600 18.45 -12.39 23.70
N LEU A 601 18.25 -13.39 22.88
CA LEU A 601 19.29 -14.28 22.40
C LEU A 601 19.91 -13.67 21.14
N THR A 602 21.19 -13.32 21.18
CA THR A 602 21.94 -12.94 19.98
C THR A 602 22.34 -14.18 19.23
N ARG A 603 21.82 -14.38 18.05
CA ARG A 603 22.31 -15.40 17.13
C ARG A 603 23.23 -14.78 16.10
N ARG A 604 24.38 -15.42 15.91
CA ARG A 604 25.18 -15.23 14.70
C ARG A 604 24.69 -16.28 13.69
N TYR A 605 23.89 -15.87 12.74
CA TYR A 605 23.67 -16.67 11.54
C TYR A 605 24.92 -16.54 10.68
N ASN A 606 25.81 -17.51 10.78
CA ASN A 606 26.82 -17.71 9.75
C ASN A 606 26.14 -18.46 8.63
N ARG A 607 25.88 -17.78 7.51
CA ARG A 607 25.45 -18.41 6.28
C ARG A 607 26.67 -19.12 5.69
N GLU A 608 26.98 -20.32 6.15
CA GLU A 608 27.95 -21.16 5.49
C GLU A 608 27.25 -21.88 4.33
N PHE A 609 27.62 -21.49 3.10
CA PHE A 609 27.26 -22.26 1.93
C PHE A 609 28.09 -23.55 1.98
N LYS A 610 27.42 -24.70 2.07
CA LYS A 610 28.07 -25.97 1.82
C LYS A 610 28.59 -26.03 0.40
N ASP A 611 29.67 -26.75 0.21
CA ASP A 611 30.29 -26.98 -1.08
C ASP A 611 29.26 -27.66 -2.02
N LEU A 612 28.99 -27.04 -3.18
CA LEU A 612 28.11 -27.62 -4.19
C LEU A 612 28.59 -29.00 -4.69
N SER A 613 29.83 -29.40 -4.38
CA SER A 613 30.36 -30.73 -4.64
C SER A 613 29.59 -31.82 -3.87
N GLU A 614 28.96 -31.48 -2.73
CA GLU A 614 28.16 -32.40 -1.91
C GLU A 614 26.76 -32.70 -2.50
N LEU A 615 26.36 -32.00 -3.55
CA LEU A 615 25.10 -32.26 -4.24
C LEU A 615 25.16 -33.65 -4.90
N GLU A 616 24.22 -34.52 -4.55
CA GLU A 616 24.07 -35.84 -5.15
C GLU A 616 22.74 -35.86 -5.92
N PRO A 617 22.79 -35.74 -7.27
CA PRO A 617 21.58 -35.73 -8.11
C PRO A 617 20.68 -36.96 -7.94
N GLU A 618 21.25 -38.04 -7.46
CA GLU A 618 20.57 -39.32 -7.18
C GLU A 618 19.55 -39.20 -6.03
N HIS A 619 19.78 -38.26 -5.12
CA HIS A 619 18.92 -37.99 -3.95
C HIS A 619 17.89 -36.89 -4.17
N PHE A 620 17.84 -36.31 -5.38
CA PHE A 620 16.81 -35.33 -5.71
C PHE A 620 15.45 -36.03 -5.85
N GLY A 621 14.39 -35.30 -5.62
CA GLY A 621 13.02 -35.82 -5.55
C GLY A 621 12.62 -36.78 -6.70
N ASN A 622 11.63 -37.60 -6.46
CA ASN A 622 11.25 -38.73 -7.32
C ASN A 622 10.39 -38.34 -8.56
N THR A 623 10.21 -37.10 -8.88
CA THR A 623 9.37 -36.69 -10.01
C THR A 623 10.13 -36.90 -11.31
N LYS A 624 9.79 -37.94 -12.05
CA LYS A 624 10.36 -38.26 -13.37
C LYS A 624 9.35 -37.92 -14.46
N LEU A 625 9.80 -37.21 -15.46
CA LEU A 625 8.96 -36.76 -16.57
C LEU A 625 9.01 -37.74 -17.75
N PRO A 626 7.89 -37.96 -18.46
CA PRO A 626 7.92 -38.75 -19.69
C PRO A 626 8.57 -37.94 -20.82
N VAL A 627 9.30 -38.64 -21.70
CA VAL A 627 9.84 -38.01 -22.91
C VAL A 627 8.69 -37.85 -23.91
N LYS A 628 8.41 -36.58 -24.33
CA LYS A 628 7.41 -36.30 -25.37
C LYS A 628 8.01 -36.57 -26.75
N PRO A 629 7.29 -37.21 -27.65
CA PRO A 629 7.74 -37.38 -29.03
C PRO A 629 7.59 -36.06 -29.78
N PHE A 630 8.62 -35.66 -30.54
CA PHE A 630 8.62 -34.50 -31.43
C PHE A 630 8.98 -34.94 -32.87
N SER A 631 8.42 -34.28 -33.85
CA SER A 631 8.76 -34.47 -35.27
C SER A 631 10.14 -33.88 -35.58
N SER A 632 10.73 -34.30 -36.68
CA SER A 632 12.06 -33.81 -37.13
C SER A 632 12.05 -32.29 -37.46
N GLU A 633 10.89 -31.71 -37.73
CA GLU A 633 10.80 -30.25 -37.96
C GLU A 633 10.77 -29.51 -36.62
N GLU A 634 10.07 -30.04 -35.63
CA GLU A 634 9.98 -29.44 -34.29
C GLU A 634 11.29 -29.52 -33.49
N THR A 635 12.16 -30.45 -33.83
CA THR A 635 13.48 -30.60 -33.18
C THR A 635 14.57 -29.70 -33.80
N ARG A 636 14.30 -29.01 -34.90
CA ARG A 636 15.28 -28.10 -35.55
C ARG A 636 15.49 -26.81 -34.78
N GLU A 637 14.50 -26.37 -34.04
CA GLU A 637 14.54 -25.13 -33.30
C GLU A 637 14.29 -25.42 -31.80
N ILE A 638 15.27 -25.07 -30.98
CA ILE A 638 15.16 -25.17 -29.53
C ILE A 638 15.03 -23.79 -28.99
N VAL A 639 13.84 -23.48 -28.46
CA VAL A 639 13.51 -22.17 -27.94
C VAL A 639 13.40 -22.25 -26.42
N PHE A 640 14.35 -21.67 -25.73
CA PHE A 640 14.25 -21.50 -24.27
C PHE A 640 13.47 -20.24 -23.97
N LYS A 641 12.33 -20.41 -23.32
CA LYS A 641 11.53 -19.30 -22.82
C LYS A 641 11.90 -19.05 -21.38
N LYS A 642 11.96 -17.81 -20.97
CA LYS A 642 12.01 -17.47 -19.55
C LYS A 642 10.81 -18.08 -18.87
N MET A 643 11.03 -18.71 -17.73
CA MET A 643 10.02 -19.54 -17.04
C MET A 643 8.74 -18.79 -16.66
N LEU A 644 8.79 -17.47 -16.55
CA LEU A 644 7.74 -16.65 -15.99
C LEU A 644 6.98 -15.78 -17.00
N ASP A 645 7.57 -15.45 -18.12
CA ASP A 645 6.98 -14.49 -19.07
C ASP A 645 6.85 -15.03 -20.50
N SER A 646 7.18 -16.29 -20.73
CA SER A 646 7.17 -16.92 -22.06
C SER A 646 8.02 -16.18 -23.11
N GLU A 647 8.85 -15.21 -22.71
CA GLU A 647 9.80 -14.57 -23.61
C GLU A 647 10.91 -15.54 -24.05
N VAL A 648 11.33 -15.40 -25.29
CA VAL A 648 12.44 -16.18 -25.85
C VAL A 648 13.75 -15.64 -25.26
N ASP A 649 14.34 -16.39 -24.34
CA ASP A 649 15.63 -16.04 -23.73
C ASP A 649 16.82 -16.47 -24.59
N HIS A 650 16.68 -17.62 -25.24
CA HIS A 650 17.71 -18.16 -26.10
C HIS A 650 17.11 -19.06 -27.16
N THR A 651 17.48 -18.87 -28.40
CA THR A 651 17.09 -19.73 -29.52
C THR A 651 18.32 -20.44 -30.07
N LEU A 652 18.30 -21.76 -30.05
CA LEU A 652 19.29 -22.60 -30.69
C LEU A 652 18.70 -23.19 -31.99
N ILE A 653 19.24 -22.81 -33.13
CA ILE A 653 18.83 -23.35 -34.41
C ILE A 653 19.77 -24.50 -34.75
N LEU A 654 19.22 -25.69 -34.88
CA LEU A 654 19.95 -26.89 -35.29
C LEU A 654 19.90 -27.04 -36.80
N ASP A 655 20.45 -26.06 -37.54
CA ASP A 655 20.53 -26.19 -38.99
C ASP A 655 21.77 -26.99 -39.39
N GLY A 656 21.51 -28.21 -39.76
CA GLY A 656 22.16 -28.92 -40.87
C GLY A 656 23.58 -29.37 -40.70
N VAL A 657 24.12 -29.77 -39.57
CA VAL A 657 25.24 -30.73 -39.46
C VAL A 657 25.51 -31.09 -37.99
N GLY A 658 25.09 -32.26 -37.58
CA GLY A 658 25.52 -32.83 -36.32
C GLY A 658 24.50 -32.65 -35.18
N PRO A 659 24.56 -33.47 -34.14
CA PRO A 659 23.68 -33.35 -32.98
C PRO A 659 23.85 -32.00 -32.30
N GLY A 660 22.72 -31.41 -31.87
CA GLY A 660 22.72 -30.13 -31.16
C GLY A 660 23.67 -30.14 -29.96
N ASP A 661 24.37 -29.05 -29.78
CA ASP A 661 25.35 -28.97 -28.68
C ASP A 661 24.64 -28.94 -27.32
N TYR A 662 24.38 -30.11 -26.72
CA TYR A 662 23.84 -30.25 -25.38
C TYR A 662 24.61 -29.43 -24.33
N ARG A 663 25.87 -29.10 -24.60
CA ARG A 663 26.72 -28.34 -23.68
C ARG A 663 26.16 -26.93 -23.48
N SER A 664 25.65 -26.31 -24.54
CA SER A 664 24.99 -24.99 -24.46
C SER A 664 23.71 -25.05 -23.63
N VAL A 665 22.94 -26.14 -23.73
CA VAL A 665 21.72 -26.35 -22.95
C VAL A 665 22.07 -26.58 -21.47
N VAL A 666 23.01 -27.43 -21.14
CA VAL A 666 23.47 -27.65 -19.76
C VAL A 666 24.07 -26.38 -19.17
N ALA A 667 24.85 -25.62 -19.96
CA ALA A 667 25.41 -24.33 -19.53
C ALA A 667 24.33 -23.28 -19.27
N PHE A 668 23.27 -23.25 -20.07
CA PHE A 668 22.12 -22.38 -19.86
C PHE A 668 21.47 -22.67 -18.49
N PHE A 669 21.07 -23.93 -18.24
CA PHE A 669 20.45 -24.29 -16.98
C PHE A 669 21.37 -24.08 -15.77
N THR A 670 22.64 -24.38 -15.89
CA THR A 670 23.62 -24.14 -14.81
C THR A 670 23.71 -22.66 -14.44
N ARG A 671 23.79 -21.78 -15.46
CA ARG A 671 23.81 -20.33 -15.23
C ARG A 671 22.51 -19.81 -14.63
N GLN A 672 21.37 -20.34 -15.06
CA GLN A 672 20.08 -19.95 -14.52
C GLN A 672 19.93 -20.38 -13.06
N ILE A 673 20.34 -21.58 -12.68
CA ILE A 673 20.33 -22.05 -11.29
C ILE A 673 21.21 -21.14 -10.41
N LEU A 674 22.44 -20.83 -10.88
CA LEU A 674 23.33 -19.93 -10.15
C LEU A 674 22.73 -18.53 -9.99
N LYS A 675 22.08 -18.02 -11.03
CA LYS A 675 21.41 -16.72 -11.05
C LYS A 675 20.20 -16.70 -10.12
N ASP A 676 19.32 -17.68 -10.20
CA ASP A 676 18.10 -17.77 -9.40
C ASP A 676 18.38 -17.93 -7.90
N LEU A 677 19.46 -18.62 -7.55
CA LEU A 677 19.85 -18.84 -6.16
C LEU A 677 20.92 -17.84 -5.68
N HIS A 678 21.24 -16.83 -6.49
CA HIS A 678 22.23 -15.78 -6.20
C HIS A 678 23.58 -16.33 -5.74
N LEU A 679 24.04 -17.43 -6.34
CA LEU A 679 25.31 -18.03 -6.03
C LEU A 679 26.44 -17.33 -6.80
N VAL A 680 27.42 -16.83 -6.06
CA VAL A 680 28.61 -16.18 -6.63
C VAL A 680 29.68 -17.26 -6.82
N GLY A 681 29.65 -17.97 -7.94
CA GLY A 681 30.61 -19.06 -8.25
C GLY A 681 29.98 -20.46 -8.15
N GLY A 682 30.79 -21.48 -8.28
CA GLY A 682 30.34 -22.89 -8.22
C GLY A 682 29.87 -23.47 -9.56
N TYR A 683 30.10 -22.77 -10.67
CA TYR A 683 29.72 -23.24 -12.00
C TYR A 683 30.38 -24.60 -12.33
N ASP A 684 31.67 -24.73 -12.04
CA ASP A 684 32.43 -25.97 -12.33
C ASP A 684 31.97 -27.18 -11.51
N GLN A 685 31.44 -26.93 -10.33
CA GLN A 685 30.87 -27.96 -9.45
C GLN A 685 29.43 -28.30 -9.86
N LEU A 686 28.63 -27.31 -10.24
CA LEU A 686 27.22 -27.47 -10.55
C LEU A 686 26.99 -28.06 -11.95
N TYR A 687 27.78 -27.65 -12.96
CA TYR A 687 27.64 -28.09 -14.34
C TYR A 687 27.60 -29.64 -14.51
N PRO A 688 28.53 -30.41 -13.95
CA PRO A 688 28.50 -31.86 -14.05
C PRO A 688 27.28 -32.47 -13.35
N LYS A 689 26.79 -31.85 -12.26
CA LYS A 689 25.60 -32.31 -11.53
C LYS A 689 24.32 -32.09 -12.34
N VAL A 690 24.19 -30.92 -12.96
CA VAL A 690 23.08 -30.60 -13.87
C VAL A 690 23.06 -31.56 -15.06
N LYS A 691 24.22 -31.83 -15.65
CA LYS A 691 24.37 -32.80 -16.75
C LYS A 691 23.93 -34.20 -16.33
N THR A 692 24.39 -34.70 -15.18
CA THR A 692 24.04 -36.01 -14.66
C THR A 692 22.53 -36.11 -14.38
N PHE A 693 21.97 -35.10 -13.74
CA PHE A 693 20.53 -35.05 -13.45
C PHE A 693 19.68 -35.10 -14.72
N MET A 694 20.01 -34.29 -15.71
CA MET A 694 19.31 -34.30 -17.00
C MET A 694 19.36 -35.64 -17.70
N ARG A 695 20.52 -36.32 -17.66
CA ARG A 695 20.74 -37.58 -18.33
C ARG A 695 20.08 -38.78 -17.63
N GLU A 696 20.11 -38.82 -16.30
CA GLU A 696 19.82 -40.02 -15.54
C GLU A 696 18.59 -39.94 -14.65
N HIS A 697 18.20 -38.74 -14.23
CA HIS A 697 17.23 -38.57 -13.14
C HIS A 697 15.99 -37.75 -13.52
N LEU A 698 16.06 -36.89 -14.52
CA LEU A 698 14.96 -36.00 -14.92
C LEU A 698 13.82 -36.72 -15.66
N PHE A 699 14.17 -37.71 -16.48
CA PHE A 699 13.19 -38.45 -17.25
C PHE A 699 12.96 -39.88 -16.68
N THR A 700 11.89 -40.52 -17.14
CA THR A 700 11.53 -41.88 -16.69
C THR A 700 12.59 -42.95 -17.00
N SER A 701 13.48 -42.69 -17.94
CA SER A 701 14.63 -43.52 -18.27
C SER A 701 15.86 -42.64 -18.53
N SER A 702 17.05 -43.24 -18.45
CA SER A 702 18.27 -42.57 -18.88
C SER A 702 18.18 -42.16 -20.34
N VAL A 703 18.60 -40.95 -20.68
CA VAL A 703 18.45 -40.36 -22.01
C VAL A 703 19.80 -39.95 -22.60
N ASP A 704 19.86 -39.96 -23.93
CA ASP A 704 21.01 -39.41 -24.63
C ASP A 704 20.82 -37.91 -24.86
N LEU A 705 21.68 -37.08 -24.28
CA LEU A 705 21.60 -35.64 -24.43
C LEU A 705 21.98 -35.13 -25.81
N GLU A 706 22.57 -35.98 -26.69
CA GLU A 706 22.85 -35.65 -28.07
C GLU A 706 21.64 -35.88 -28.99
N ASP A 707 20.57 -36.53 -28.49
CA ASP A 707 19.33 -36.72 -29.22
C ASP A 707 18.55 -35.40 -29.34
N PRO A 708 18.28 -34.93 -30.60
CA PRO A 708 17.49 -33.68 -30.81
C PRO A 708 16.10 -33.69 -30.13
N VAL A 709 15.46 -34.88 -30.02
CA VAL A 709 14.18 -35.00 -29.32
C VAL A 709 14.32 -34.71 -27.82
N ILE A 710 15.40 -35.16 -27.21
CA ILE A 710 15.68 -34.88 -25.79
C ILE A 710 16.01 -33.40 -25.59
N LEU A 711 16.82 -32.82 -26.44
CA LEU A 711 17.13 -31.39 -26.40
C LEU A 711 15.86 -30.53 -26.55
N ARG A 712 14.94 -30.94 -27.41
CA ARG A 712 13.64 -30.30 -27.53
C ARG A 712 12.79 -30.45 -26.28
N ASN A 713 12.78 -31.62 -25.64
CA ASN A 713 12.11 -31.83 -24.35
C ASN A 713 12.68 -30.92 -23.25
N LEU A 714 14.00 -30.73 -23.20
CA LEU A 714 14.62 -29.86 -22.21
C LEU A 714 14.20 -28.39 -22.35
N SER A 715 13.72 -27.95 -23.53
CA SER A 715 13.16 -26.60 -23.73
C SER A 715 11.69 -26.44 -23.34
N GLU A 716 11.00 -27.52 -22.96
CA GLU A 716 9.62 -27.46 -22.50
C GLU A 716 9.52 -26.81 -21.11
N PRO A 717 8.57 -25.89 -20.88
CA PRO A 717 8.47 -25.15 -19.60
C PRO A 717 8.32 -26.04 -18.38
N GLU A 718 7.58 -27.15 -18.51
CA GLU A 718 7.37 -28.14 -17.43
C GLU A 718 8.67 -28.85 -17.05
N VAL A 719 9.49 -29.19 -18.04
CA VAL A 719 10.78 -29.87 -17.84
C VAL A 719 11.77 -28.92 -17.17
N ALA A 720 11.83 -27.69 -17.67
CA ALA A 720 12.66 -26.64 -17.09
C ALA A 720 12.26 -26.37 -15.63
N LYS A 721 10.97 -26.19 -15.35
CA LYS A 721 10.45 -25.97 -14.02
C LYS A 721 10.83 -27.09 -13.06
N THR A 722 10.59 -28.34 -13.43
CA THR A 722 10.91 -29.50 -12.61
C THR A 722 12.40 -29.58 -12.27
N LEU A 723 13.28 -29.31 -13.25
CA LEU A 723 14.71 -29.27 -13.02
C LEU A 723 15.10 -28.20 -12.00
N PHE A 724 14.59 -26.99 -12.17
CA PHE A 724 14.87 -25.87 -11.24
C PHE A 724 14.37 -26.15 -9.82
N GLU A 725 13.17 -26.69 -9.67
CA GLU A 725 12.61 -27.01 -8.36
C GLU A 725 13.45 -28.04 -7.59
N HIS A 726 13.95 -29.07 -8.29
CA HIS A 726 14.82 -30.08 -7.67
C HIS A 726 16.16 -29.49 -7.23
N PHE A 727 16.82 -28.74 -8.09
CA PHE A 727 18.09 -28.08 -7.72
C PHE A 727 17.91 -27.03 -6.62
N ARG A 728 16.83 -26.26 -6.66
CA ARG A 728 16.50 -25.29 -5.62
C ARG A 728 16.32 -25.98 -4.27
N ALA A 729 15.54 -27.05 -4.21
CA ALA A 729 15.30 -27.82 -2.99
C ALA A 729 16.60 -28.43 -2.45
N ALA A 730 17.41 -29.05 -3.31
CA ALA A 730 18.66 -29.70 -2.93
C ALA A 730 19.71 -28.67 -2.44
N ILE A 731 19.89 -27.55 -3.13
CA ILE A 731 20.84 -26.51 -2.74
C ILE A 731 20.39 -25.83 -1.44
N ASN A 732 19.09 -25.56 -1.28
CA ASN A 732 18.56 -25.03 -0.03
C ASN A 732 18.73 -26.00 1.14
N ALA A 733 18.60 -27.31 0.91
CA ALA A 733 18.89 -28.35 1.93
C ALA A 733 20.36 -28.39 2.34
N LEU A 734 21.28 -28.05 1.45
CA LEU A 734 22.72 -27.95 1.76
C LEU A 734 23.05 -26.65 2.52
N THR A 735 22.19 -25.66 2.50
CA THR A 735 22.38 -24.44 3.25
C THR A 735 22.05 -24.70 4.71
N ILE A 736 23.03 -25.09 5.51
CA ILE A 736 22.84 -25.28 6.95
C ILE A 736 22.89 -23.92 7.63
N TYR A 737 21.82 -23.60 8.37
CA TYR A 737 21.84 -22.58 9.39
C TYR A 737 22.37 -23.21 10.68
N GLU A 738 23.67 -23.15 10.93
CA GLU A 738 24.21 -23.49 12.23
C GLU A 738 23.79 -22.42 13.24
N GLY A 739 22.82 -22.77 14.06
CA GLY A 739 22.48 -22.03 15.26
C GLY A 739 23.49 -22.35 16.35
N GLY A 740 24.56 -21.57 16.47
CA GLY A 740 25.40 -21.61 17.64
C GLY A 740 24.66 -21.02 18.84
N CYS A 741 24.80 -21.65 20.03
CA CYS A 741 24.25 -21.15 21.27
C CYS A 741 24.70 -19.71 21.53
N SER A 742 23.76 -18.90 21.88
CA SER A 742 23.85 -17.49 21.90
C SER A 742 24.07 -16.98 23.31
N ARG A 743 24.75 -15.90 23.36
CA ARG A 743 24.91 -15.11 24.58
C ARG A 743 23.63 -14.32 24.82
N ILE A 744 23.19 -14.22 26.08
CA ILE A 744 22.11 -13.29 26.47
C ILE A 744 22.66 -11.86 26.31
N ASP A 745 22.01 -11.09 25.44
CA ASP A 745 22.32 -9.68 25.21
C ASP A 745 21.17 -8.80 25.78
N GLY A 746 20.82 -9.04 27.04
CA GLY A 746 19.75 -8.36 27.74
C GLY A 746 18.44 -9.13 27.79
N HIS A 747 17.40 -8.48 28.28
CA HIS A 747 16.05 -9.06 28.43
C HIS A 747 15.01 -8.15 27.84
N ILE A 748 13.99 -8.75 27.26
CA ILE A 748 12.73 -8.09 26.88
C ILE A 748 11.80 -8.26 28.07
N ARG A 749 11.28 -7.16 28.61
CA ARG A 749 10.42 -7.16 29.77
C ARG A 749 9.04 -6.63 29.41
N LEU A 750 8.00 -7.27 29.86
CA LEU A 750 6.63 -6.80 29.61
C LEU A 750 6.39 -5.40 30.19
N ARG A 751 7.00 -5.08 31.32
CA ARG A 751 6.89 -3.78 31.97
C ARG A 751 7.49 -2.61 31.19
N ASP A 752 8.42 -2.89 30.28
CA ASP A 752 9.09 -1.88 29.46
C ASP A 752 8.29 -1.54 28.20
N THR A 753 7.11 -2.17 28.01
CA THR A 753 6.25 -1.92 26.87
C THR A 753 5.69 -0.50 26.91
N ARG A 754 5.89 0.26 25.86
CA ARG A 754 5.32 1.61 25.72
C ARG A 754 3.80 1.53 25.54
N PRO A 755 3.03 2.49 26.08
CA PRO A 755 1.60 2.58 25.82
C PRO A 755 1.30 2.58 24.33
N PHE A 756 0.30 1.83 23.92
CA PHE A 756 -0.14 1.79 22.52
C PHE A 756 -1.65 1.80 22.41
N ARG A 757 -2.15 2.32 21.29
CA ARG A 757 -3.57 2.37 20.97
C ARG A 757 -3.94 1.26 19.99
N THR A 758 -5.05 0.62 20.27
CA THR A 758 -5.69 -0.31 19.34
C THR A 758 -7.03 0.27 18.88
N GLU A 759 -7.53 -0.26 17.79
CA GLU A 759 -8.91 -0.03 17.38
C GLU A 759 -9.89 -0.42 18.49
N PRO A 760 -11.13 0.09 18.49
CA PRO A 760 -12.16 -0.36 19.42
C PRO A 760 -12.36 -1.87 19.34
N ARG A 761 -12.00 -2.58 20.40
CA ARG A 761 -12.06 -4.05 20.49
C ARG A 761 -12.58 -4.48 21.83
N ARG A 762 -13.07 -5.71 21.90
CA ARG A 762 -13.36 -6.36 23.18
C ARG A 762 -12.05 -6.55 23.95
N PHE A 763 -12.09 -6.30 25.23
CA PHE A 763 -10.95 -6.47 26.12
C PHE A 763 -11.37 -7.11 27.44
N LEU A 764 -10.39 -7.72 28.09
CA LEU A 764 -10.49 -8.27 29.44
C LEU A 764 -9.64 -7.39 30.38
N PRO A 765 -10.18 -6.83 31.47
CA PRO A 765 -9.35 -6.25 32.51
C PRO A 765 -8.44 -7.34 33.11
N ALA A 766 -7.16 -7.09 33.19
CA ALA A 766 -6.20 -8.09 33.62
C ALA A 766 -5.64 -7.78 35.01
N LYS A 767 -5.72 -8.72 35.96
CA LYS A 767 -5.17 -8.59 37.31
C LYS A 767 -3.82 -9.26 37.48
N LYS A 768 -3.62 -10.38 36.76
CA LYS A 768 -2.36 -11.15 36.76
C LYS A 768 -1.41 -10.73 35.61
N SER A 769 -1.58 -9.52 35.06
CA SER A 769 -0.73 -8.97 34.03
C SER A 769 -0.23 -7.59 34.41
N VAL A 770 0.95 -7.20 33.89
CA VAL A 770 1.44 -5.83 34.00
C VAL A 770 0.55 -4.85 33.24
N PHE A 771 -0.14 -5.33 32.19
CA PHE A 771 -1.04 -4.51 31.38
C PHE A 771 -2.35 -4.22 32.09
N ASN A 772 -2.92 -3.04 31.85
CA ASN A 772 -4.23 -2.65 32.38
C ASN A 772 -5.36 -3.55 31.82
N ARG A 773 -5.20 -4.08 30.61
CA ARG A 773 -6.17 -4.95 29.93
C ARG A 773 -5.53 -5.80 28.86
N ILE A 774 -6.17 -6.90 28.51
CA ILE A 774 -5.83 -7.73 27.35
C ILE A 774 -6.89 -7.52 26.29
N VAL A 775 -6.46 -7.23 25.05
CA VAL A 775 -7.30 -6.90 23.89
C VAL A 775 -7.28 -8.07 22.92
N GLY A 776 -8.45 -8.46 22.43
CA GLY A 776 -8.60 -9.49 21.39
C GLY A 776 -8.35 -8.98 19.97
N GLU A 777 -8.45 -9.88 18.99
CA GLU A 777 -8.41 -9.52 17.57
C GLU A 777 -9.69 -8.81 17.10
N ALA A 778 -9.62 -8.12 15.92
CA ALA A 778 -10.64 -7.17 15.47
C ALA A 778 -12.04 -7.80 15.18
N HIS A 779 -12.12 -9.05 14.79
CA HIS A 779 -13.33 -9.58 14.12
C HIS A 779 -14.01 -10.81 14.74
N ALA A 780 -13.56 -11.32 15.89
CA ALA A 780 -14.17 -12.53 16.46
C ALA A 780 -14.19 -12.54 17.99
N ASP A 781 -15.08 -13.34 18.57
CA ASP A 781 -14.92 -13.89 19.91
C ASP A 781 -13.72 -14.82 19.86
N THR A 782 -12.57 -14.28 20.17
CA THR A 782 -11.32 -14.88 19.84
C THR A 782 -10.92 -15.86 20.92
N LEU A 783 -10.33 -16.94 20.48
CA LEU A 783 -9.60 -17.87 21.33
C LEU A 783 -8.67 -17.13 22.29
N GLU A 784 -8.03 -16.05 21.85
CA GLU A 784 -7.12 -15.24 22.66
C GLU A 784 -7.77 -14.61 23.90
N LEU A 785 -8.98 -14.03 23.80
CA LEU A 785 -9.68 -13.49 24.96
C LEU A 785 -10.19 -14.59 25.88
N ALA A 786 -10.69 -15.70 25.33
CA ALA A 786 -11.09 -16.86 26.12
C ALA A 786 -9.87 -17.48 26.83
N PHE A 787 -8.72 -17.51 26.16
CA PHE A 787 -7.48 -17.99 26.74
C PHE A 787 -6.95 -17.03 27.82
N ALA A 788 -6.99 -15.72 27.59
CA ALA A 788 -6.63 -14.74 28.62
C ALA A 788 -7.54 -14.84 29.85
N ALA A 789 -8.86 -15.07 29.67
CA ALA A 789 -9.79 -15.29 30.77
C ALA A 789 -9.47 -16.59 31.54
N PHE A 790 -9.05 -17.62 30.83
CA PHE A 790 -8.57 -18.85 31.47
C PHE A 790 -7.31 -18.61 32.30
N LEU A 791 -6.30 -17.89 31.77
CA LEU A 791 -5.07 -17.57 32.48
C LEU A 791 -5.33 -16.72 33.74
N GLU A 792 -6.27 -15.78 33.65
CA GLU A 792 -6.71 -14.97 34.78
C GLU A 792 -7.34 -15.81 35.91
N ALA A 793 -8.09 -16.87 35.53
CA ALA A 793 -8.78 -17.74 36.48
C ALA A 793 -7.89 -18.89 37.00
N ALA A 794 -6.88 -19.35 36.24
CA ALA A 794 -6.07 -20.52 36.58
C ALA A 794 -5.24 -20.28 37.88
N PRO A 795 -5.37 -21.13 38.93
CA PRO A 795 -4.70 -20.90 40.20
C PRO A 795 -3.19 -21.10 40.16
N ASP A 796 -2.69 -21.87 39.24
CA ASP A 796 -1.27 -22.18 39.02
C ASP A 796 -0.57 -21.19 38.10
N VAL A 797 -1.27 -20.15 37.62
CA VAL A 797 -0.68 -19.02 36.87
C VAL A 797 -0.43 -17.88 37.87
N GLN A 798 0.84 -17.49 37.98
CA GLN A 798 1.28 -16.35 38.78
C GLN A 798 1.11 -15.04 38.02
N ALA A 799 1.63 -15.00 36.79
CA ALA A 799 1.59 -13.83 35.89
C ALA A 799 1.45 -14.24 34.43
N TYR A 800 0.84 -13.39 33.63
CA TYR A 800 0.80 -13.58 32.18
C TYR A 800 0.77 -12.23 31.45
N GLY A 801 1.10 -12.26 30.17
CA GLY A 801 0.94 -11.11 29.30
C GLY A 801 0.78 -11.54 27.86
N LYS A 802 -0.11 -10.85 27.13
CA LYS A 802 -0.18 -11.00 25.69
C LYS A 802 1.07 -10.36 25.08
N ASN A 803 1.74 -11.10 24.20
CA ASN A 803 2.91 -10.61 23.51
C ASN A 803 2.48 -9.72 22.34
N TYR A 804 2.08 -8.52 22.65
CA TYR A 804 1.76 -7.53 21.63
C TYR A 804 2.99 -7.17 20.81
N LEU A 805 2.78 -6.72 19.59
CA LEU A 805 3.87 -6.24 18.74
C LEU A 805 4.75 -5.18 19.43
N ALA A 806 4.13 -4.37 20.31
CA ALA A 806 4.79 -3.35 21.13
C ALA A 806 5.75 -3.93 22.18
N VAL A 807 5.60 -5.19 22.59
CA VAL A 807 6.52 -5.90 23.49
C VAL A 807 7.86 -6.17 22.80
N GLY A 808 7.83 -6.41 21.49
CA GLY A 808 9.02 -6.63 20.68
C GLY A 808 9.65 -8.02 20.80
N PHE A 809 8.97 -9.00 21.44
CA PHE A 809 9.45 -10.38 21.50
C PHE A 809 9.05 -11.12 20.22
N LYS A 810 10.03 -11.41 19.38
CA LYS A 810 9.88 -12.13 18.11
C LYS A 810 10.88 -13.27 18.04
N ILE A 811 10.51 -14.33 17.33
CA ILE A 811 11.37 -15.50 17.10
C ILE A 811 11.57 -15.64 15.59
N GLU A 812 12.83 -15.74 15.18
CA GLU A 812 13.20 -16.00 13.79
C GLU A 812 13.06 -17.49 13.49
N PHE A 813 12.48 -17.83 12.36
CA PHE A 813 12.31 -19.21 11.90
C PHE A 813 12.51 -19.30 10.38
N VAL A 814 12.78 -20.51 9.90
CA VAL A 814 12.87 -20.81 8.47
C VAL A 814 11.54 -21.39 8.00
N ARG A 815 10.91 -20.74 7.03
CA ARG A 815 9.66 -21.23 6.41
C ARG A 815 9.88 -22.53 5.65
N ALA A 816 8.78 -23.19 5.28
CA ALA A 816 8.83 -24.41 4.47
C ALA A 816 9.52 -24.21 3.10
N ASN A 817 9.53 -22.97 2.58
CA ASN A 817 10.22 -22.59 1.34
C ASN A 817 11.72 -22.24 1.53
N GLY A 818 12.26 -22.36 2.74
CA GLY A 818 13.67 -22.07 3.06
C GLY A 818 13.99 -20.59 3.36
N GLU A 819 13.01 -19.72 3.42
CA GLU A 819 13.20 -18.28 3.71
C GLU A 819 13.22 -18.01 5.22
N LEU A 820 14.07 -17.07 5.65
CA LEU A 820 14.10 -16.59 7.03
C LEU A 820 12.92 -15.64 7.25
N SER A 821 12.14 -15.91 8.29
CA SER A 821 11.00 -15.09 8.69
C SER A 821 10.97 -14.92 10.21
N THR A 822 10.15 -14.00 10.69
CA THR A 822 9.92 -13.81 12.13
C THR A 822 8.46 -14.05 12.46
N TYR A 823 8.18 -14.59 13.64
CA TYR A 823 6.82 -14.64 14.17
C TYR A 823 6.79 -14.18 15.63
N THR A 824 5.63 -13.74 16.05
CA THR A 824 5.39 -13.22 17.40
C THR A 824 4.48 -14.23 18.11
N PRO A 825 4.96 -15.03 19.10
CA PRO A 825 4.12 -15.89 19.90
C PRO A 825 3.06 -15.08 20.66
N ASP A 826 1.88 -15.67 20.95
CA ASP A 826 0.73 -14.90 21.44
C ASP A 826 0.84 -14.50 22.92
N PHE A 827 1.27 -15.42 23.81
CA PHE A 827 1.31 -15.14 25.23
C PHE A 827 2.61 -15.60 25.89
N LEU A 828 2.96 -14.88 26.96
CA LEU A 828 3.97 -15.25 27.94
C LEU A 828 3.28 -15.54 29.27
N VAL A 829 3.57 -16.69 29.87
CA VAL A 829 2.91 -17.14 31.11
C VAL A 829 3.99 -17.56 32.10
N ARG A 830 3.92 -17.05 33.33
CA ARG A 830 4.75 -17.51 34.43
C ARG A 830 3.88 -18.28 35.42
N THR A 831 4.26 -19.53 35.68
CA THR A 831 3.58 -20.37 36.63
C THR A 831 4.00 -20.05 38.07
N THR A 832 3.23 -20.55 39.06
CA THR A 832 3.58 -20.46 40.48
C THR A 832 4.85 -21.25 40.83
N ALA A 833 5.30 -22.17 39.98
CA ALA A 833 6.59 -22.88 40.08
C ALA A 833 7.79 -22.03 39.63
N GLY A 834 7.55 -20.90 38.99
CA GLY A 834 8.56 -20.00 38.47
C GLY A 834 8.98 -20.23 37.02
N ASP A 835 8.48 -21.26 36.37
CA ASP A 835 8.73 -21.56 34.97
C ASP A 835 8.01 -20.56 34.05
N ILE A 836 8.64 -20.23 32.93
CA ILE A 836 8.10 -19.34 31.90
C ILE A 836 7.68 -20.17 30.69
N TRP A 837 6.42 -19.98 30.31
CA TRP A 837 5.82 -20.64 29.16
C TRP A 837 5.52 -19.65 28.05
N ILE A 838 5.92 -20.03 26.83
CA ILE A 838 5.60 -19.30 25.62
C ILE A 838 4.44 -20.01 24.96
N VAL A 839 3.34 -19.31 24.74
CA VAL A 839 2.09 -19.92 24.27
C VAL A 839 1.77 -19.38 22.89
N GLU A 840 1.49 -20.30 21.99
CA GLU A 840 0.92 -20.01 20.67
C GLU A 840 -0.51 -20.51 20.63
N THR A 841 -1.45 -19.66 20.23
CA THR A 841 -2.88 -19.99 20.11
C THR A 841 -3.30 -19.90 18.64
N LYS A 842 -4.01 -20.88 18.09
CA LYS A 842 -4.45 -20.88 16.70
C LYS A 842 -5.91 -21.28 16.53
N GLY A 843 -6.62 -20.47 15.74
CA GLY A 843 -7.98 -20.78 15.28
C GLY A 843 -7.99 -21.74 14.08
N ARG A 844 -7.04 -21.60 13.14
CA ARG A 844 -6.87 -22.48 11.96
C ARG A 844 -5.40 -22.78 11.75
N GLU A 845 -5.09 -24.00 11.28
CA GLU A 845 -3.73 -24.41 10.96
C GLU A 845 -3.20 -23.68 9.72
N GLU A 846 -1.98 -23.17 9.80
CA GLU A 846 -1.19 -22.61 8.72
C GLU A 846 -0.10 -23.62 8.31
N LEU A 847 0.36 -23.57 7.07
CA LEU A 847 1.38 -24.48 6.52
C LEU A 847 2.73 -24.42 7.26
N ASP A 848 3.05 -23.30 7.91
CA ASP A 848 4.34 -23.07 8.58
C ASP A 848 4.32 -23.40 10.10
N VAL A 849 3.23 -23.92 10.64
CA VAL A 849 3.13 -24.24 12.08
C VAL A 849 4.19 -25.22 12.56
N PRO A 850 4.50 -26.33 11.84
CA PRO A 850 5.54 -27.26 12.27
C PRO A 850 6.92 -26.58 12.40
N GLN A 851 7.29 -25.75 11.44
CA GLN A 851 8.57 -25.02 11.45
C GLN A 851 8.64 -24.01 12.59
N LYS A 852 7.56 -23.27 12.83
CA LYS A 852 7.45 -22.34 13.97
C LYS A 852 7.61 -23.09 15.30
N MET A 853 6.94 -24.22 15.47
CA MET A 853 6.97 -25.02 16.71
C MET A 853 8.34 -25.68 16.93
N THR A 854 8.97 -26.21 15.88
CA THR A 854 10.33 -26.74 15.97
C THR A 854 11.30 -25.65 16.41
N ARG A 855 11.17 -24.46 15.84
CA ARG A 855 12.03 -23.33 16.19
C ARG A 855 11.75 -22.80 17.59
N LEU A 856 10.49 -22.75 18.01
CA LEU A 856 10.12 -22.35 19.36
C LEU A 856 10.67 -23.33 20.42
N ARG A 857 10.64 -24.62 20.15
CA ARG A 857 11.30 -25.64 20.99
C ARG A 857 12.77 -25.33 21.18
N GLN A 858 13.50 -25.17 20.06
CA GLN A 858 14.94 -24.86 20.10
C GLN A 858 15.22 -23.54 20.84
N TRP A 859 14.37 -22.52 20.64
CA TRP A 859 14.51 -21.26 21.36
C TRP A 859 14.34 -21.44 22.88
N CYS A 860 13.40 -22.25 23.32
CA CYS A 860 13.17 -22.54 24.75
C CYS A 860 14.36 -23.31 25.35
N GLU A 861 14.94 -24.25 24.61
CA GLU A 861 16.16 -24.98 25.02
C GLU A 861 17.33 -24.02 25.17
N ASP A 862 17.59 -23.21 24.13
CA ASP A 862 18.66 -22.21 24.10
C ASP A 862 18.52 -21.20 25.26
N ALA A 863 17.28 -20.73 25.50
CA ALA A 863 16.98 -19.76 26.56
C ALA A 863 17.15 -20.37 27.96
N THR A 864 16.76 -21.64 28.15
CA THR A 864 16.93 -22.37 29.41
C THR A 864 18.42 -22.61 29.70
N GLU A 865 19.18 -23.06 28.70
CA GLU A 865 20.62 -23.28 28.84
C GLU A 865 21.35 -21.97 29.20
N ALA A 866 21.01 -20.87 28.50
CA ALA A 866 21.58 -19.58 28.77
C ALA A 866 21.19 -19.02 30.16
N ALA A 867 19.96 -19.27 30.63
CA ALA A 867 19.48 -18.84 31.94
C ALA A 867 20.03 -19.68 33.11
N ASN A 868 20.31 -20.97 32.89
CA ASN A 868 20.81 -21.89 33.93
C ASN A 868 22.18 -21.51 34.47
N THR A 869 22.99 -20.78 33.69
CA THR A 869 24.30 -20.26 34.16
C THR A 869 24.14 -19.27 35.32
N ASP A 870 23.01 -18.61 35.49
CA ASP A 870 22.73 -17.62 36.52
C ASP A 870 21.57 -18.00 37.47
N GLY A 871 21.12 -19.28 37.42
CA GLY A 871 20.01 -19.77 38.24
C GLY A 871 18.65 -19.18 37.83
N GLY A 872 18.49 -18.87 36.58
CA GLY A 872 17.28 -18.30 35.99
C GLY A 872 16.16 -19.32 35.78
N PRO A 873 15.00 -18.89 35.22
CA PRO A 873 13.83 -19.72 35.00
C PRO A 873 14.04 -20.72 33.86
N THR A 874 13.28 -21.80 33.88
CA THR A 874 13.18 -22.74 32.77
C THR A 874 12.12 -22.23 31.79
N TYR A 875 12.44 -22.31 30.49
CA TYR A 875 11.54 -21.86 29.42
C TYR A 875 10.93 -23.07 28.71
N HIS A 876 9.62 -23.00 28.54
CA HIS A 876 8.82 -24.03 27.88
C HIS A 876 7.89 -23.43 26.85
N PHE A 877 7.31 -24.24 25.99
CA PHE A 877 6.27 -23.78 25.07
C PHE A 877 5.07 -24.71 25.06
N VAL A 878 3.94 -24.17 24.63
CA VAL A 878 2.72 -24.96 24.38
C VAL A 878 1.98 -24.35 23.19
N TYR A 879 1.49 -25.22 22.31
CA TYR A 879 0.62 -24.87 21.20
C TYR A 879 -0.82 -25.25 21.56
N VAL A 880 -1.74 -24.29 21.44
CA VAL A 880 -3.15 -24.45 21.82
C VAL A 880 -4.04 -24.20 20.61
N ASN A 881 -4.68 -25.23 20.11
CA ASN A 881 -5.68 -25.08 19.06
C ASN A 881 -7.07 -24.82 19.66
N GLN A 882 -7.91 -24.10 18.93
CA GLN A 882 -9.23 -23.66 19.40
C GLN A 882 -10.15 -24.84 19.70
N GLU A 883 -10.22 -25.82 18.82
CA GLU A 883 -11.10 -26.98 18.96
C GLU A 883 -10.80 -27.78 20.25
N GLY A 884 -9.52 -28.04 20.50
CA GLY A 884 -9.09 -28.72 21.73
C GLY A 884 -9.38 -27.91 22.99
N PHE A 885 -9.11 -26.60 22.96
CA PHE A 885 -9.35 -25.73 24.11
C PHE A 885 -10.83 -25.65 24.48
N GLU A 886 -11.71 -25.50 23.50
CA GLU A 886 -13.17 -25.47 23.72
C GLU A 886 -13.72 -26.83 24.17
N LYS A 887 -13.13 -27.93 23.68
CA LYS A 887 -13.54 -29.30 24.03
C LYS A 887 -13.12 -29.70 25.44
N PHE A 888 -11.88 -29.44 25.82
CA PHE A 888 -11.31 -29.95 27.08
C PHE A 888 -11.53 -29.01 28.27
N LYS A 889 -11.72 -27.70 28.04
CA LYS A 889 -11.99 -26.68 29.05
C LYS A 889 -11.11 -26.82 30.31
N PRO A 890 -9.78 -26.73 30.18
CA PRO A 890 -8.87 -26.89 31.31
C PRO A 890 -9.13 -25.84 32.39
N THR A 891 -8.97 -26.21 33.67
CA THR A 891 -9.13 -25.29 34.82
C THR A 891 -7.80 -24.91 35.44
N THR A 892 -6.71 -25.57 35.11
CA THR A 892 -5.33 -25.27 35.54
C THR A 892 -4.41 -25.25 34.31
N PHE A 893 -3.34 -24.48 34.41
CA PHE A 893 -2.35 -24.41 33.33
C PHE A 893 -1.61 -25.75 33.14
N ALA A 894 -1.28 -26.44 34.24
CA ALA A 894 -0.72 -27.78 34.18
C ALA A 894 -1.66 -28.77 33.47
N GLY A 895 -2.97 -28.66 33.71
CA GLY A 895 -3.99 -29.42 33.00
C GLY A 895 -4.02 -29.13 31.51
N LEU A 896 -3.93 -27.85 31.12
CA LEU A 896 -3.82 -27.41 29.73
C LEU A 896 -2.59 -28.06 29.08
N VAL A 897 -1.41 -27.90 29.67
CA VAL A 897 -0.16 -28.44 29.13
C VAL A 897 -0.25 -29.95 28.92
N SER A 898 -0.89 -30.70 29.85
CA SER A 898 -1.05 -32.15 29.74
C SER A 898 -1.92 -32.58 28.54
N VAL A 899 -2.86 -31.73 28.12
CA VAL A 899 -3.74 -31.97 26.97
C VAL A 899 -3.04 -31.67 25.65
N PHE A 900 -2.21 -30.59 25.61
CA PHE A 900 -1.58 -30.11 24.40
C PHE A 900 -0.09 -30.50 24.31
N ARG A 901 0.21 -31.83 24.40
CA ARG A 901 1.60 -32.33 24.33
C ARG A 901 2.11 -32.65 22.93
N GLU A 902 1.26 -32.61 21.93
CA GLU A 902 1.56 -33.12 20.57
C GLU A 902 2.82 -32.52 19.93
N TYR A 903 3.07 -31.25 20.14
CA TYR A 903 4.26 -30.55 19.66
C TYR A 903 5.41 -30.51 20.68
N GLN A 904 5.24 -31.05 21.89
CA GLN A 904 6.26 -31.04 22.93
C GLN A 904 7.13 -32.32 22.88
N GLU A 905 6.53 -33.45 22.62
CA GLU A 905 7.22 -34.72 22.47
C GLU A 905 7.43 -34.92 20.97
N GLY A 906 8.65 -34.67 20.49
CA GLY A 906 8.96 -34.68 19.07
C GLY A 906 8.35 -35.90 18.40
N ALA A 907 7.49 -35.67 17.43
CA ALA A 907 7.22 -36.65 16.40
C ALA A 907 8.51 -36.83 15.59
N ASP A 908 9.37 -37.72 16.02
CA ASP A 908 10.38 -38.31 15.17
C ASP A 908 9.65 -38.98 14.00
N GLY A 909 9.75 -38.34 12.84
CA GLY A 909 9.60 -38.96 11.53
C GLY A 909 8.31 -39.70 11.28
N ALA A 910 7.32 -39.04 10.73
CA ALA A 910 6.42 -39.62 9.72
C ALA A 910 5.36 -38.60 9.30
N HIS A 911 5.62 -37.80 8.25
CA HIS A 911 4.73 -37.79 7.06
C HIS A 911 5.35 -36.94 5.97
#